data_638f269c052fd9e09cf9eb6ecec23976
#
_entry.id   638f269c052fd9e09cf9eb6ecec23976
#
_cell.length_a   1.000
_cell.length_b   1.000
_cell.length_c   1.000
_cell.angle_alpha   90.00
_cell.angle_beta   90.00
_cell.angle_gamma   90.00
#
_symmetry.space_group_name_H-M   'P 1'
#
loop_
_entity.id
_entity.type
_entity.pdbx_description
1 polymer ?
#
loop_
_entity_poly.entity_id
_entity_poly.type
_entity_poly.pdbx_seq_one_letter_code
_entity_poly.pdbx_strand_id
1 'polypeptide(L)'
;MAIDTYAPCPGGTGKKIKFCCSDLVGELDQLDRLIDGDQITAALDQVSRLQEKHPGRACLMATRTKLELSTKRFSEAAASSQAFLSAFPENPLALGQAAITAAVAGRIQEAASLFDKARLAAAGVGQETTGGQNASPELVRIAATLIQAAAQMGHIGFAQGLLDWIEDRSLGSDEERRILASFIGSSGVPPALRTRITWMELTTEPAWRLEFETGLGHAKAWRLSQALATFRSLGRVAGESAEAYTNIAVLCEMLARPMEAAEAWLAVAKLASTSPDEAVEATGRAIALETEANPERSPVVRFSSRIASLPLPSGEEGTTAIELLEDKLRHDTRCESAGFDRSAWVSRNAAPPRSAWRIYAAAADKAGLPRMLASLLLFGRQTDREPEAVLQGFEPDVVAAVPVAEELLGCRFGDGMDAAGMPGVSPTNWLLGTQFKTPLPATQPPPAVAGEPSLFDTLVDQQRLAVAERLISAWPDMPLPELLGKSPRQALADAEGRRRVEALVIEGEATARRREVRVAWTGLRQALGLPEALAIENQEPLATVPPMRWHRLDMAILPLEQLRALFLTAIDAGFERAAEQAAESLATRPDAAAEDRWEGYGALLQSAESTLQRLELIGKLRGIAAEIRANDGMLDVAELRVRMQRGDELEATRLLEHLRRDHGRDQQVIQALAEVLMEAGVDLEGMAARAGGGPASNSRPLPASPGAAPQAAGKLWTPGGSEPAAGGEKKINAR
;
A
#
# COMPACT_ATOMS: atom_id res chain seq x y z
N MET A 1 36.95 15.75 -2.34
CA MET A 1 38.15 14.92 -2.75
C MET A 1 38.38 15.18 -4.23
N ALA A 2 39.65 15.16 -4.70
CA ALA A 2 39.90 15.30 -6.13
C ALA A 2 39.33 14.04 -6.88
N ILE A 3 38.72 14.27 -8.04
CA ILE A 3 38.16 13.20 -8.85
C ILE A 3 39.25 12.20 -9.25
N ASP A 4 38.99 10.90 -9.02
CA ASP A 4 39.84 9.84 -9.55
C ASP A 4 39.69 9.74 -11.08
N THR A 5 40.73 10.15 -11.79
CA THR A 5 40.77 10.11 -13.26
C THR A 5 40.74 8.68 -13.83
N TYR A 6 40.96 7.65 -13.00
CA TYR A 6 40.83 6.23 -13.36
C TYR A 6 39.43 5.70 -13.16
N ALA A 7 38.53 6.44 -12.48
CA ALA A 7 37.14 6.10 -12.35
C ALA A 7 36.42 6.07 -13.72
N PRO A 8 35.31 5.31 -13.84
CA PRO A 8 34.46 5.34 -15.04
C PRO A 8 33.94 6.76 -15.32
N CYS A 9 33.78 7.09 -16.60
CA CYS A 9 33.18 8.35 -17.01
C CYS A 9 31.74 8.47 -16.51
N PRO A 10 31.33 9.54 -15.82
CA PRO A 10 29.97 9.74 -15.32
C PRO A 10 28.91 9.84 -16.43
N GLY A 11 29.31 9.94 -17.70
CA GLY A 11 28.44 9.89 -18.85
C GLY A 11 28.10 8.47 -19.35
N GLY A 12 28.47 7.41 -18.63
CA GLY A 12 28.13 6.02 -18.99
C GLY A 12 28.79 5.51 -20.28
N THR A 13 29.90 6.11 -20.72
CA THR A 13 30.58 5.75 -21.98
C THR A 13 31.41 4.47 -21.91
N GLY A 14 31.51 3.83 -20.73
CA GLY A 14 32.39 2.68 -20.49
C GLY A 14 33.89 3.02 -20.43
N LYS A 15 34.29 4.25 -20.74
CA LYS A 15 35.67 4.70 -20.71
C LYS A 15 36.00 5.34 -19.34
N LYS A 16 37.28 5.27 -18.95
CA LYS A 16 37.78 6.02 -17.77
C LYS A 16 37.77 7.52 -18.04
N ILE A 17 37.61 8.34 -17.01
CA ILE A 17 37.58 9.81 -17.12
C ILE A 17 38.81 10.33 -17.90
N LYS A 18 40.00 9.82 -17.63
CA LYS A 18 41.23 10.20 -18.31
C LYS A 18 41.24 10.01 -19.83
N PHE A 19 40.38 9.13 -20.36
CA PHE A 19 40.26 8.85 -21.80
C PHE A 19 38.99 9.46 -22.44
N CYS A 20 38.08 9.99 -21.63
CA CYS A 20 36.80 10.50 -22.10
C CYS A 20 36.64 12.01 -21.80
N CYS A 21 36.99 12.45 -20.59
CA CYS A 21 36.70 13.77 -20.06
C CYS A 21 37.90 14.37 -19.35
N SER A 22 39.14 14.06 -19.78
CA SER A 22 40.37 14.52 -19.14
C SER A 22 40.54 16.06 -19.13
N ASP A 23 39.93 16.72 -20.09
CA ASP A 23 39.88 18.19 -20.24
C ASP A 23 38.81 18.83 -19.33
N LEU A 24 37.96 18.08 -18.67
CA LEU A 24 36.85 18.53 -17.82
C LEU A 24 37.01 18.12 -16.34
N VAL A 25 38.17 17.53 -15.96
CA VAL A 25 38.36 16.99 -14.60
C VAL A 25 38.15 18.04 -13.51
N GLY A 26 38.66 19.25 -13.72
CA GLY A 26 38.53 20.36 -12.77
C GLY A 26 37.09 20.84 -12.64
N GLU A 27 36.37 20.92 -13.74
CA GLU A 27 34.96 21.32 -13.80
C GLU A 27 34.04 20.25 -13.21
N LEU A 28 34.33 18.99 -13.45
CA LEU A 28 33.58 17.87 -12.86
C LEU A 28 33.79 17.82 -11.33
N ASP A 29 35.03 18.04 -10.84
CA ASP A 29 35.33 18.12 -9.42
C ASP A 29 34.62 19.31 -8.73
N GLN A 30 34.46 20.41 -9.44
CA GLN A 30 33.66 21.54 -8.95
C GLN A 30 32.19 21.26 -8.92
N LEU A 31 31.63 20.55 -9.93
CA LEU A 31 30.25 20.12 -9.97
C LEU A 31 29.96 19.17 -8.82
N ASP A 32 30.81 18.18 -8.57
CA ASP A 32 30.64 17.23 -7.47
C ASP A 32 30.62 17.95 -6.12
N ARG A 33 31.49 18.95 -5.89
CA ARG A 33 31.44 19.75 -4.66
C ARG A 33 30.14 20.54 -4.49
N LEU A 34 29.59 21.08 -5.59
CA LEU A 34 28.29 21.78 -5.54
C LEU A 34 27.16 20.80 -5.21
N ILE A 35 27.18 19.59 -5.78
CA ILE A 35 26.20 18.55 -5.53
C ILE A 35 26.29 18.05 -4.08
N ASP A 36 27.51 17.75 -3.61
CA ASP A 36 27.75 17.31 -2.23
C ASP A 36 27.37 18.39 -1.20
N GLY A 37 27.50 19.67 -1.58
CA GLY A 37 27.08 20.82 -0.78
C GLY A 37 25.59 21.18 -0.91
N ASP A 38 24.76 20.35 -1.53
CA ASP A 38 23.32 20.57 -1.78
C ASP A 38 23.02 21.88 -2.55
N GLN A 39 24.02 22.40 -3.31
CA GLN A 39 23.90 23.62 -4.12
C GLN A 39 23.39 23.27 -5.54
N ILE A 40 22.28 22.59 -5.65
CA ILE A 40 21.81 21.98 -6.89
C ILE A 40 21.52 23.03 -7.99
N THR A 41 20.95 24.18 -7.62
CA THR A 41 20.70 25.27 -8.59
C THR A 41 22.00 25.81 -9.20
N ALA A 42 23.04 26.03 -8.37
CA ALA A 42 24.34 26.48 -8.86
C ALA A 42 25.00 25.39 -9.74
N ALA A 43 24.85 24.12 -9.38
CA ALA A 43 25.33 23.00 -10.20
C ALA A 43 24.65 22.97 -11.57
N LEU A 44 23.32 23.18 -11.65
CA LEU A 44 22.57 23.26 -12.90
C LEU A 44 23.04 24.43 -13.79
N ASP A 45 23.24 25.62 -13.21
CA ASP A 45 23.75 26.77 -13.93
C ASP A 45 25.19 26.55 -14.48
N GLN A 46 26.00 25.84 -13.70
CA GLN A 46 27.36 25.49 -14.12
C GLN A 46 27.34 24.46 -15.25
N VAL A 47 26.53 23.39 -15.12
CA VAL A 47 26.40 22.39 -16.19
C VAL A 47 25.94 23.05 -17.49
N SER A 48 24.98 23.99 -17.42
CA SER A 48 24.45 24.68 -18.60
C SER A 48 25.58 25.48 -19.31
N ARG A 49 26.37 26.24 -18.57
CA ARG A 49 27.54 26.98 -19.11
C ARG A 49 28.62 26.04 -19.70
N LEU A 50 28.83 24.89 -19.05
CA LEU A 50 29.79 23.90 -19.55
C LEU A 50 29.28 23.22 -20.83
N GLN A 51 27.98 22.98 -20.96
CA GLN A 51 27.41 22.45 -22.18
C GLN A 51 27.46 23.39 -23.38
N GLU A 52 27.33 24.72 -23.14
CA GLU A 52 27.56 25.74 -24.18
C GLU A 52 29.03 25.74 -24.66
N LYS A 53 29.97 25.60 -23.72
CA LYS A 53 31.40 25.59 -24.01
C LYS A 53 31.90 24.27 -24.60
N HIS A 54 31.31 23.15 -24.16
CA HIS A 54 31.68 21.78 -24.55
C HIS A 54 30.45 20.99 -24.98
N PRO A 55 29.85 21.31 -26.13
CA PRO A 55 28.63 20.64 -26.58
C PRO A 55 28.86 19.16 -26.85
N GLY A 56 27.80 18.34 -26.64
CA GLY A 56 27.81 16.91 -26.95
C GLY A 56 28.63 16.03 -26.01
N ARG A 57 28.98 16.50 -24.83
CA ARG A 57 29.72 15.70 -23.83
C ARG A 57 28.72 14.84 -23.02
N ALA A 58 28.86 13.52 -23.11
CA ALA A 58 28.00 12.57 -22.42
C ALA A 58 27.95 12.80 -20.89
N CYS A 59 29.09 13.11 -20.25
CA CYS A 59 29.16 13.39 -18.82
C CYS A 59 28.33 14.60 -18.41
N LEU A 60 28.35 15.68 -19.19
CA LEU A 60 27.56 16.89 -18.89
C LEU A 60 26.06 16.66 -19.14
N MET A 61 25.70 15.93 -20.22
CA MET A 61 24.29 15.60 -20.52
C MET A 61 23.70 14.71 -19.43
N ALA A 62 24.41 13.68 -19.00
CA ALA A 62 24.00 12.78 -17.93
C ALA A 62 23.82 13.52 -16.60
N THR A 63 24.79 14.38 -16.24
CA THR A 63 24.75 15.15 -14.97
C THR A 63 23.57 16.14 -14.98
N ARG A 64 23.31 16.82 -16.08
CA ARG A 64 22.16 17.73 -16.21
C ARG A 64 20.84 17.01 -15.96
N THR A 65 20.57 15.91 -16.69
CA THR A 65 19.35 15.14 -16.52
C THR A 65 19.18 14.64 -15.07
N LYS A 66 20.28 14.17 -14.44
CA LYS A 66 20.26 13.74 -13.03
C LYS A 66 19.87 14.87 -12.09
N LEU A 67 20.40 16.06 -12.25
CA LEU A 67 20.10 17.23 -11.42
C LEU A 67 18.66 17.73 -11.63
N GLU A 68 18.17 17.75 -12.88
CA GLU A 68 16.79 18.11 -13.19
C GLU A 68 15.79 17.11 -12.58
N LEU A 69 16.09 15.81 -12.61
CA LEU A 69 15.29 14.78 -11.92
C LEU A 69 15.29 14.97 -10.40
N SER A 70 16.44 15.21 -9.79
CA SER A 70 16.56 15.40 -8.33
C SER A 70 15.83 16.64 -7.82
N THR A 71 15.66 17.66 -8.67
CA THR A 71 14.92 18.90 -8.39
C THR A 71 13.45 18.84 -8.85
N LYS A 72 12.97 17.68 -9.28
CA LYS A 72 11.59 17.48 -9.78
C LYS A 72 11.23 18.36 -10.99
N ARG A 73 12.22 18.80 -11.77
CA ARG A 73 12.03 19.52 -13.04
C ARG A 73 11.77 18.52 -14.17
N PHE A 74 10.64 17.83 -14.11
CA PHE A 74 10.36 16.66 -14.95
C PHE A 74 10.29 16.99 -16.44
N SER A 75 9.76 18.15 -16.82
CA SER A 75 9.68 18.58 -18.21
C SER A 75 11.06 18.82 -18.83
N GLU A 76 11.94 19.48 -18.09
CA GLU A 76 13.32 19.76 -18.48
C GLU A 76 14.13 18.47 -18.53
N ALA A 77 13.98 17.60 -17.51
CA ALA A 77 14.64 16.31 -17.47
C ALA A 77 14.25 15.42 -18.65
N ALA A 78 12.95 15.44 -19.06
CA ALA A 78 12.50 14.72 -20.25
C ALA A 78 13.17 15.22 -21.52
N ALA A 79 13.26 16.56 -21.71
CA ALA A 79 13.94 17.15 -22.85
C ALA A 79 15.44 16.82 -22.86
N SER A 80 16.12 16.95 -21.69
CA SER A 80 17.54 16.67 -21.53
C SER A 80 17.87 15.19 -21.76
N SER A 81 17.08 14.27 -21.20
CA SER A 81 17.25 12.82 -21.40
C SER A 81 17.07 12.41 -22.87
N GLN A 82 16.06 13.00 -23.54
CA GLN A 82 15.82 12.73 -24.95
C GLN A 82 16.97 13.26 -25.84
N ALA A 83 17.51 14.44 -25.53
CA ALA A 83 18.68 14.97 -26.21
C ALA A 83 19.92 14.08 -26.00
N PHE A 84 20.08 13.57 -24.76
CA PHE A 84 21.18 12.65 -24.44
C PHE A 84 21.02 11.33 -25.19
N LEU A 85 19.84 10.73 -25.18
CA LEU A 85 19.53 9.50 -25.91
C LEU A 85 19.74 9.67 -27.42
N SER A 86 19.33 10.82 -27.99
CA SER A 86 19.51 11.09 -29.42
C SER A 86 20.99 11.21 -29.81
N ALA A 87 21.81 11.78 -28.93
CA ALA A 87 23.25 11.91 -29.17
C ALA A 87 24.01 10.57 -28.93
N PHE A 88 23.52 9.72 -28.05
CA PHE A 88 24.14 8.47 -27.64
C PHE A 88 23.13 7.34 -27.52
N PRO A 89 22.58 6.82 -28.64
CA PRO A 89 21.44 5.90 -28.63
C PRO A 89 21.72 4.51 -28.02
N GLU A 90 22.99 4.11 -27.94
CA GLU A 90 23.43 2.84 -27.35
C GLU A 90 24.07 3.03 -25.95
N ASN A 91 24.05 4.23 -25.42
CA ASN A 91 24.63 4.49 -24.09
C ASN A 91 23.67 3.99 -23.00
N PRO A 92 24.13 3.06 -22.12
CA PRO A 92 23.23 2.49 -21.08
C PRO A 92 22.69 3.53 -20.11
N LEU A 93 23.45 4.60 -19.79
CA LEU A 93 22.98 5.65 -18.90
C LEU A 93 21.95 6.57 -19.58
N ALA A 94 22.15 6.90 -20.86
CA ALA A 94 21.18 7.67 -21.64
C ALA A 94 19.83 6.92 -21.74
N LEU A 95 19.87 5.63 -22.06
CA LEU A 95 18.72 4.75 -22.10
C LEU A 95 18.03 4.67 -20.71
N GLY A 96 18.81 4.50 -19.64
CA GLY A 96 18.29 4.41 -18.29
C GLY A 96 17.64 5.72 -17.78
N GLN A 97 18.25 6.88 -18.07
CA GLN A 97 17.68 8.19 -17.71
C GLN A 97 16.39 8.48 -18.51
N ALA A 98 16.38 8.10 -19.80
CA ALA A 98 15.17 8.19 -20.61
C ALA A 98 14.06 7.24 -20.08
N ALA A 99 14.42 6.06 -19.55
CA ALA A 99 13.46 5.18 -18.88
C ALA A 99 12.83 5.84 -17.64
N ILE A 100 13.63 6.50 -16.78
CA ILE A 100 13.08 7.23 -15.62
C ILE A 100 12.11 8.32 -16.07
N THR A 101 12.49 9.15 -17.06
CA THR A 101 11.61 10.25 -17.52
C THR A 101 10.35 9.73 -18.19
N ALA A 102 10.40 8.60 -18.89
CA ALA A 102 9.23 7.91 -19.42
C ALA A 102 8.31 7.41 -18.28
N ALA A 103 8.88 6.80 -17.25
CA ALA A 103 8.14 6.31 -16.08
C ALA A 103 7.43 7.45 -15.35
N VAL A 104 8.13 8.55 -15.07
CA VAL A 104 7.56 9.75 -14.43
C VAL A 104 6.42 10.35 -15.26
N ALA A 105 6.48 10.23 -16.58
CA ALA A 105 5.41 10.67 -17.50
C ALA A 105 4.27 9.64 -17.63
N GLY A 106 4.25 8.55 -16.86
CA GLY A 106 3.24 7.49 -16.92
C GLY A 106 3.40 6.50 -18.08
N ARG A 107 4.48 6.59 -18.85
CA ARG A 107 4.75 5.70 -20.00
C ARG A 107 5.60 4.51 -19.58
N ILE A 108 5.07 3.65 -18.70
CA ILE A 108 5.82 2.55 -18.08
C ILE A 108 6.27 1.49 -19.08
N GLN A 109 5.47 1.16 -20.09
CA GLN A 109 5.87 0.22 -21.14
C GLN A 109 7.08 0.73 -21.93
N GLU A 110 7.14 2.02 -22.22
CA GLU A 110 8.31 2.66 -22.84
C GLU A 110 9.52 2.60 -21.91
N ALA A 111 9.32 2.91 -20.62
CA ALA A 111 10.36 2.83 -19.61
C ALA A 111 10.96 1.42 -19.51
N ALA A 112 10.12 0.39 -19.47
CA ALA A 112 10.54 -1.01 -19.45
C ALA A 112 11.37 -1.39 -20.68
N SER A 113 10.93 -0.97 -21.88
CA SER A 113 11.65 -1.19 -23.13
C SER A 113 13.01 -0.50 -23.16
N LEU A 114 13.09 0.75 -22.70
CA LEU A 114 14.33 1.53 -22.63
C LEU A 114 15.29 0.91 -21.61
N PHE A 115 14.81 0.46 -20.46
CA PHE A 115 15.64 -0.17 -19.45
C PHE A 115 16.14 -1.55 -19.89
N ASP A 116 15.33 -2.33 -20.60
CA ASP A 116 15.78 -3.61 -21.21
C ASP A 116 16.95 -3.37 -22.17
N LYS A 117 16.85 -2.35 -23.04
CA LYS A 117 17.95 -1.93 -23.92
C LYS A 117 19.17 -1.44 -23.13
N ALA A 118 18.97 -0.69 -22.03
CA ALA A 118 20.07 -0.21 -21.20
C ALA A 118 20.88 -1.35 -20.59
N ARG A 119 20.20 -2.41 -20.12
CA ARG A 119 20.86 -3.62 -19.60
C ARG A 119 21.65 -4.36 -20.66
N LEU A 120 21.09 -4.51 -21.86
CA LEU A 120 21.77 -5.15 -22.99
C LEU A 120 23.01 -4.35 -23.43
N ALA A 121 22.89 -3.03 -23.53
CA ALA A 121 24.01 -2.15 -23.87
C ALA A 121 25.13 -2.23 -22.82
N ALA A 122 24.79 -2.26 -21.54
CA ALA A 122 25.77 -2.38 -20.46
C ALA A 122 26.50 -3.74 -20.49
N ALA A 123 25.82 -4.82 -20.83
CA ALA A 123 26.44 -6.14 -20.97
C ALA A 123 27.45 -6.19 -22.12
N GLY A 124 27.22 -5.46 -23.20
CA GLY A 124 28.15 -5.34 -24.33
C GLY A 124 29.45 -4.56 -24.03
N VAL A 125 29.33 -3.51 -23.19
CA VAL A 125 30.48 -2.67 -22.79
C VAL A 125 31.42 -3.36 -21.80
N GLY A 126 30.91 -4.34 -21.02
CA GLY A 126 31.67 -5.03 -19.96
C GLY A 126 32.54 -6.19 -20.45
N GLN A 127 32.54 -6.56 -21.73
CA GLN A 127 33.33 -7.70 -22.25
C GLN A 127 34.84 -7.44 -22.29
N GLU A 128 35.31 -6.21 -22.15
CA GLU A 128 36.77 -5.89 -22.19
C GLU A 128 37.42 -5.79 -20.79
N THR A 129 36.68 -5.89 -19.70
CA THR A 129 37.24 -5.86 -18.34
C THR A 129 36.84 -7.09 -17.53
N THR A 130 37.81 -7.97 -17.36
CA THR A 130 37.89 -9.06 -16.36
C THR A 130 36.67 -9.30 -15.46
N GLY A 131 35.95 -10.42 -15.70
CA GLY A 131 35.09 -11.06 -14.70
C GLY A 131 33.67 -10.51 -14.63
N GLY A 132 33.01 -10.53 -15.67
CA GLY A 132 31.59 -10.53 -16.07
C GLY A 132 30.48 -10.56 -15.04
N GLN A 133 30.35 -9.67 -14.06
CA GLN A 133 29.13 -9.67 -13.23
C GLN A 133 28.71 -8.30 -12.66
N ASN A 134 29.40 -7.20 -12.93
CA ASN A 134 29.07 -5.93 -12.29
C ASN A 134 28.24 -5.02 -13.20
N ALA A 135 26.93 -4.99 -12.99
CA ALA A 135 26.11 -3.89 -13.48
C ALA A 135 26.64 -2.57 -12.89
N SER A 136 26.65 -1.48 -13.69
CA SER A 136 27.13 -0.19 -13.15
C SER A 136 26.24 0.25 -11.98
N PRO A 137 26.82 0.84 -10.92
CA PRO A 137 26.04 1.36 -9.78
C PRO A 137 24.91 2.32 -10.21
N GLU A 138 25.12 3.04 -11.31
CA GLU A 138 24.12 3.94 -11.88
C GLU A 138 22.89 3.18 -12.39
N LEU A 139 23.07 2.05 -13.06
CA LEU A 139 21.93 1.23 -13.51
C LEU A 139 21.15 0.63 -12.35
N VAL A 140 21.81 0.28 -11.25
CA VAL A 140 21.15 -0.19 -10.02
C VAL A 140 20.27 0.93 -9.43
N ARG A 141 20.78 2.16 -9.34
CA ARG A 141 20.00 3.32 -8.87
C ARG A 141 18.81 3.64 -9.79
N ILE A 142 19.03 3.53 -11.11
CA ILE A 142 17.94 3.68 -12.09
C ILE A 142 16.88 2.61 -11.87
N ALA A 143 17.27 1.34 -11.73
CA ALA A 143 16.35 0.25 -11.43
C ALA A 143 15.56 0.49 -10.13
N ALA A 144 16.23 0.92 -9.05
CA ALA A 144 15.59 1.27 -7.79
C ALA A 144 14.53 2.38 -7.95
N THR A 145 14.85 3.43 -8.72
CA THR A 145 13.91 4.51 -9.04
C THR A 145 12.71 4.00 -9.84
N LEU A 146 12.96 3.12 -10.82
CA LEU A 146 11.91 2.52 -11.64
C LEU A 146 11.03 1.58 -10.82
N ILE A 147 11.56 0.81 -9.85
CA ILE A 147 10.78 -0.02 -8.93
C ILE A 147 9.77 0.84 -8.18
N GLN A 148 10.23 1.95 -7.58
CA GLN A 148 9.36 2.86 -6.83
C GLN A 148 8.27 3.46 -7.73
N ALA A 149 8.64 3.98 -8.89
CA ALA A 149 7.70 4.57 -9.83
C ALA A 149 6.67 3.55 -10.34
N ALA A 150 7.12 2.35 -10.71
CA ALA A 150 6.26 1.28 -11.19
C ALA A 150 5.30 0.78 -10.11
N ALA A 151 5.78 0.54 -8.89
CA ALA A 151 4.94 0.11 -7.76
C ALA A 151 3.88 1.16 -7.42
N GLN A 152 4.22 2.45 -7.39
CA GLN A 152 3.26 3.54 -7.14
C GLN A 152 2.18 3.64 -8.23
N MET A 153 2.49 3.27 -9.46
CA MET A 153 1.53 3.25 -10.58
C MET A 153 0.82 1.91 -10.76
N GLY A 154 1.08 0.93 -9.89
CA GLY A 154 0.44 -0.38 -9.91
C GLY A 154 1.08 -1.39 -10.87
N HIS A 155 2.20 -1.07 -11.53
CA HIS A 155 2.92 -1.99 -12.44
C HIS A 155 3.83 -2.96 -11.68
N ILE A 156 3.19 -3.86 -10.93
CA ILE A 156 3.86 -4.72 -9.96
C ILE A 156 4.78 -5.75 -10.61
N GLY A 157 4.35 -6.39 -11.71
CA GLY A 157 5.17 -7.38 -12.42
C GLY A 157 6.48 -6.78 -12.95
N PHE A 158 6.45 -5.55 -13.45
CA PHE A 158 7.67 -4.85 -13.88
C PHE A 158 8.57 -4.49 -12.69
N ALA A 159 8.01 -3.96 -11.60
CA ALA A 159 8.77 -3.66 -10.39
C ALA A 159 9.43 -4.92 -9.82
N GLN A 160 8.69 -6.04 -9.76
CA GLN A 160 9.19 -7.34 -9.32
C GLN A 160 10.34 -7.83 -10.21
N GLY A 161 10.20 -7.77 -11.54
CA GLY A 161 11.26 -8.16 -12.47
C GLY A 161 12.54 -7.34 -12.33
N LEU A 162 12.44 -6.05 -11.98
CA LEU A 162 13.61 -5.22 -11.67
C LEU A 162 14.28 -5.62 -10.35
N LEU A 163 13.49 -5.93 -9.32
CA LEU A 163 14.01 -6.41 -8.04
C LEU A 163 14.70 -7.76 -8.21
N ASP A 164 14.10 -8.69 -8.95
CA ASP A 164 14.68 -9.99 -9.29
C ASP A 164 16.03 -9.84 -10.00
N TRP A 165 16.14 -8.89 -10.93
CA TRP A 165 17.39 -8.59 -11.61
C TRP A 165 18.47 -8.06 -10.66
N ILE A 166 18.11 -7.24 -9.67
CA ILE A 166 19.04 -6.73 -8.64
C ILE A 166 19.49 -7.88 -7.73
N GLU A 167 18.57 -8.74 -7.29
CA GLU A 167 18.84 -9.86 -6.39
C GLU A 167 19.69 -10.96 -7.04
N ASP A 168 19.35 -11.39 -8.26
CA ASP A 168 20.08 -12.41 -9.02
C ASP A 168 21.56 -12.06 -9.18
N ARG A 169 21.88 -10.78 -9.23
CA ARG A 169 23.24 -10.26 -9.36
C ARG A 169 23.88 -9.84 -8.06
N SER A 170 23.19 -10.04 -6.93
CA SER A 170 23.65 -9.62 -5.60
C SER A 170 24.05 -8.13 -5.54
N LEU A 171 23.27 -7.27 -6.24
CA LEU A 171 23.52 -5.84 -6.31
C LEU A 171 22.79 -5.12 -5.15
N GLY A 172 23.39 -4.04 -4.66
CA GLY A 172 22.88 -3.31 -3.50
C GLY A 172 23.07 -4.06 -2.17
N SER A 173 22.80 -3.39 -1.06
CA SER A 173 22.79 -4.00 0.28
C SER A 173 21.50 -4.76 0.55
N ASP A 174 21.52 -5.66 1.54
CA ASP A 174 20.31 -6.39 1.96
C ASP A 174 19.22 -5.42 2.46
N GLU A 175 19.61 -4.33 3.07
CA GLU A 175 18.68 -3.28 3.54
C GLU A 175 18.02 -2.57 2.37
N GLU A 176 18.78 -2.16 1.35
CA GLU A 176 18.22 -1.55 0.14
C GLU A 176 17.26 -2.48 -0.56
N ARG A 177 17.58 -3.78 -0.67
CA ARG A 177 16.67 -4.77 -1.26
C ARG A 177 15.39 -4.93 -0.47
N ARG A 178 15.46 -4.97 0.88
CA ARG A 178 14.26 -5.01 1.75
C ARG A 178 13.39 -3.77 1.59
N ILE A 179 13.99 -2.59 1.54
CA ILE A 179 13.25 -1.34 1.29
C ILE A 179 12.55 -1.39 -0.08
N LEU A 180 13.24 -1.85 -1.13
CA LEU A 180 12.62 -1.96 -2.46
C LEU A 180 11.49 -2.99 -2.48
N ALA A 181 11.66 -4.13 -1.82
CA ALA A 181 10.63 -5.16 -1.69
C ALA A 181 9.37 -4.62 -0.97
N SER A 182 9.53 -3.73 0.02
CA SER A 182 8.40 -3.16 0.74
C SER A 182 7.45 -2.32 -0.13
N PHE A 183 7.94 -1.71 -1.20
CA PHE A 183 7.08 -1.01 -2.18
C PHE A 183 6.20 -1.98 -2.97
N ILE A 184 6.69 -3.21 -3.21
CA ILE A 184 5.97 -4.24 -3.96
C ILE A 184 4.98 -4.97 -3.05
N GLY A 185 5.33 -5.21 -1.79
CA GLY A 185 4.51 -5.89 -0.78
C GLY A 185 3.42 -5.03 -0.13
N SER A 186 3.15 -3.82 -0.63
CA SER A 186 2.17 -2.92 0.00
C SER A 186 0.74 -3.48 -0.05
N SER A 187 -0.09 -3.10 0.93
CA SER A 187 -1.50 -3.53 1.01
C SER A 187 -2.37 -3.12 -0.19
N GLY A 188 -1.90 -2.16 -1.00
CA GLY A 188 -2.58 -1.74 -2.23
C GLY A 188 -2.35 -2.66 -3.43
N VAL A 189 -1.40 -3.59 -3.34
CA VAL A 189 -1.11 -4.54 -4.43
C VAL A 189 -2.15 -5.65 -4.45
N PRO A 190 -2.77 -5.98 -5.61
CA PRO A 190 -3.66 -7.13 -5.73
C PRO A 190 -2.98 -8.42 -5.26
N PRO A 191 -3.62 -9.25 -4.43
CA PRO A 191 -3.03 -10.47 -3.86
C PRO A 191 -2.45 -11.41 -4.92
N ALA A 192 -3.11 -11.57 -6.06
CA ALA A 192 -2.63 -12.39 -7.17
C ALA A 192 -1.27 -11.93 -7.74
N LEU A 193 -0.91 -10.63 -7.60
CA LEU A 193 0.37 -10.08 -8.06
C LEU A 193 1.45 -10.04 -6.96
N ARG A 194 1.13 -10.30 -5.70
CA ARG A 194 2.11 -10.37 -4.61
C ARG A 194 3.00 -11.60 -4.67
N THR A 195 2.56 -12.61 -5.40
CA THR A 195 3.29 -13.87 -5.56
C THR A 195 4.31 -13.77 -6.68
N ARG A 196 5.56 -14.04 -6.34
CA ARG A 196 6.64 -14.16 -7.31
C ARG A 196 6.45 -15.46 -8.12
N ILE A 197 6.51 -15.39 -9.44
CA ILE A 197 6.47 -16.56 -10.31
C ILE A 197 7.84 -16.77 -10.93
N THR A 198 8.38 -17.98 -10.75
CA THR A 198 9.64 -18.39 -11.34
C THR A 198 9.44 -18.88 -12.77
N TRP A 199 10.53 -18.95 -13.53
CA TRP A 199 10.51 -19.54 -14.86
C TRP A 199 10.04 -20.99 -14.81
N MET A 200 9.10 -21.35 -15.69
CA MET A 200 8.70 -22.73 -15.86
C MET A 200 9.71 -23.47 -16.75
N GLU A 201 10.06 -24.67 -16.32
CA GLU A 201 10.91 -25.60 -17.07
C GLU A 201 10.05 -26.72 -17.67
N LEU A 202 10.50 -27.33 -18.77
CA LEU A 202 9.78 -28.45 -19.34
C LEU A 202 9.91 -29.69 -18.46
N THR A 203 8.78 -30.34 -18.21
CA THR A 203 8.72 -31.65 -17.55
C THR A 203 8.76 -32.82 -18.52
N THR A 204 8.57 -32.54 -19.84
CA THR A 204 8.54 -33.52 -20.92
C THR A 204 9.58 -33.18 -22.00
N GLU A 205 9.78 -34.08 -22.98
CA GLU A 205 10.72 -33.90 -24.10
C GLU A 205 9.99 -33.73 -25.44
N PRO A 206 9.33 -32.60 -25.69
CA PRO A 206 8.68 -32.35 -26.97
C PRO A 206 9.69 -32.06 -28.07
N ALA A 207 9.28 -32.20 -29.35
CA ALA A 207 10.13 -31.93 -30.51
C ALA A 207 10.70 -30.49 -30.57
N TRP A 208 10.04 -29.54 -29.90
CA TRP A 208 10.43 -28.12 -29.83
C TRP A 208 11.19 -27.75 -28.53
N ARG A 209 11.72 -28.76 -27.80
CA ARG A 209 12.45 -28.54 -26.53
C ARG A 209 13.64 -27.58 -26.70
N LEU A 210 14.41 -27.69 -27.78
CA LEU A 210 15.61 -26.89 -28.02
C LEU A 210 15.26 -25.38 -28.11
N GLU A 211 14.19 -25.05 -28.82
CA GLU A 211 13.68 -23.67 -28.92
C GLU A 211 13.21 -23.15 -27.57
N PHE A 212 12.55 -24.00 -26.78
CA PHE A 212 12.10 -23.63 -25.42
C PHE A 212 13.32 -23.35 -24.52
N GLU A 213 14.31 -24.24 -24.49
CA GLU A 213 15.54 -24.06 -23.72
C GLU A 213 16.32 -22.81 -24.17
N THR A 214 16.29 -22.49 -25.46
CA THR A 214 16.86 -21.24 -25.98
C THR A 214 16.14 -20.03 -25.42
N GLY A 215 14.80 -20.03 -25.43
CA GLY A 215 13.99 -18.97 -24.82
C GLY A 215 14.25 -18.82 -23.33
N LEU A 216 14.30 -19.94 -22.60
CA LEU A 216 14.61 -19.96 -21.17
C LEU A 216 16.05 -19.47 -20.90
N GLY A 217 17.00 -19.83 -21.72
CA GLY A 217 18.37 -19.32 -21.65
C GLY A 217 18.46 -17.81 -21.84
N HIS A 218 17.66 -17.25 -22.75
CA HIS A 218 17.55 -15.80 -22.90
C HIS A 218 16.92 -15.16 -21.65
N ALA A 219 15.85 -15.74 -21.08
CA ALA A 219 15.20 -15.24 -19.88
C ALA A 219 16.15 -15.24 -18.68
N LYS A 220 16.84 -16.36 -18.39
CA LYS A 220 17.84 -16.49 -17.33
C LYS A 220 19.04 -15.54 -17.53
N ALA A 221 19.37 -15.19 -18.78
CA ALA A 221 20.39 -14.20 -19.11
C ALA A 221 19.86 -12.75 -19.09
N TRP A 222 18.63 -12.52 -18.65
CA TRP A 222 17.96 -11.22 -18.62
C TRP A 222 17.84 -10.52 -19.98
N ARG A 223 17.73 -11.29 -21.05
CA ARG A 223 17.46 -10.83 -22.42
C ARG A 223 15.94 -10.95 -22.69
N LEU A 224 15.15 -10.19 -21.92
CA LEU A 224 13.71 -10.42 -21.82
C LEU A 224 12.97 -10.27 -23.15
N SER A 225 13.30 -9.26 -23.94
CA SER A 225 12.69 -9.07 -25.28
C SER A 225 13.02 -10.21 -26.25
N GLN A 226 14.23 -10.78 -26.19
CA GLN A 226 14.64 -11.92 -27.01
C GLN A 226 13.94 -13.19 -26.56
N ALA A 227 13.87 -13.42 -25.24
CA ALA A 227 13.12 -14.54 -24.66
C ALA A 227 11.67 -14.53 -25.11
N LEU A 228 10.99 -13.37 -24.98
CA LEU A 228 9.60 -13.20 -25.38
C LEU A 228 9.38 -13.48 -26.87
N ALA A 229 10.29 -12.99 -27.75
CA ALA A 229 10.22 -13.28 -29.18
C ALA A 229 10.35 -14.78 -29.47
N THR A 230 11.27 -15.48 -28.78
CA THR A 230 11.47 -16.92 -28.90
C THR A 230 10.23 -17.69 -28.45
N PHE A 231 9.69 -17.41 -27.25
CA PHE A 231 8.49 -18.10 -26.75
C PHE A 231 7.25 -17.82 -27.61
N ARG A 232 7.10 -16.63 -28.17
CA ARG A 232 5.99 -16.30 -29.09
C ARG A 232 6.08 -17.05 -30.41
N SER A 233 7.30 -17.23 -30.95
CA SER A 233 7.47 -18.06 -32.15
C SER A 233 7.15 -19.51 -31.85
N LEU A 234 7.54 -19.98 -30.67
CA LEU A 234 7.26 -21.34 -30.19
C LEU A 234 5.76 -21.57 -29.97
N GLY A 235 5.01 -20.60 -29.42
CA GLY A 235 3.57 -20.72 -29.17
C GLY A 235 2.74 -21.05 -30.40
N ARG A 236 3.25 -20.77 -31.60
CA ARG A 236 2.63 -21.19 -32.89
C ARG A 236 2.83 -22.69 -33.19
N VAL A 237 3.84 -23.30 -32.62
CA VAL A 237 4.22 -24.70 -32.88
C VAL A 237 3.85 -25.59 -31.68
N ALA A 238 4.04 -25.07 -30.47
CA ALA A 238 3.79 -25.79 -29.22
C ALA A 238 2.31 -25.85 -28.81
N GLY A 239 1.45 -25.03 -29.44
CA GLY A 239 -0.04 -25.02 -29.39
C GLY A 239 -0.73 -25.09 -28.03
N GLU A 240 -0.23 -25.92 -27.10
CA GLU A 240 -0.92 -26.20 -25.82
C GLU A 240 0.03 -26.39 -24.63
N SER A 241 1.21 -25.72 -24.62
CA SER A 241 2.12 -25.82 -23.49
C SER A 241 1.82 -24.76 -22.42
N ALA A 242 1.45 -25.22 -21.24
CA ALA A 242 1.26 -24.36 -20.06
C ALA A 242 2.55 -23.62 -19.67
N GLU A 243 3.71 -24.32 -19.78
CA GLU A 243 5.02 -23.77 -19.44
C GLU A 243 5.40 -22.62 -20.40
N ALA A 244 5.11 -22.76 -21.70
CA ALA A 244 5.40 -21.74 -22.69
C ALA A 244 4.52 -20.49 -22.46
N TYR A 245 3.20 -20.65 -22.25
CA TYR A 245 2.31 -19.53 -21.98
C TYR A 245 2.61 -18.86 -20.65
N THR A 246 2.95 -19.61 -19.59
CA THR A 246 3.38 -19.05 -18.31
C THR A 246 4.64 -18.19 -18.48
N ASN A 247 5.65 -18.68 -19.20
CA ASN A 247 6.86 -17.91 -19.47
C ASN A 247 6.58 -16.65 -20.31
N ILE A 248 5.67 -16.72 -21.29
CA ILE A 248 5.21 -15.54 -22.03
C ILE A 248 4.55 -14.53 -21.08
N ALA A 249 3.66 -14.99 -20.21
CA ALA A 249 2.97 -14.13 -19.27
C ALA A 249 3.94 -13.40 -18.33
N VAL A 250 4.86 -14.14 -17.70
CA VAL A 250 5.88 -13.58 -16.80
C VAL A 250 6.78 -12.56 -17.53
N LEU A 251 7.21 -12.87 -18.75
CA LEU A 251 8.00 -11.93 -19.56
C LEU A 251 7.21 -10.66 -19.91
N CYS A 252 5.92 -10.79 -20.22
CA CYS A 252 5.06 -9.65 -20.50
C CYS A 252 4.87 -8.78 -19.26
N GLU A 253 4.71 -9.37 -18.07
CA GLU A 253 4.67 -8.63 -16.80
C GLU A 253 5.98 -7.87 -16.56
N MET A 254 7.13 -8.53 -16.66
CA MET A 254 8.44 -7.92 -16.50
C MET A 254 8.75 -6.81 -17.53
N LEU A 255 8.10 -6.84 -18.69
CA LEU A 255 8.21 -5.83 -19.75
C LEU A 255 7.08 -4.79 -19.70
N ALA A 256 6.32 -4.72 -18.62
CA ALA A 256 5.19 -3.82 -18.42
C ALA A 256 4.14 -3.88 -19.55
N ARG A 257 3.78 -5.10 -19.96
CA ARG A 257 2.77 -5.38 -21.00
C ARG A 257 1.57 -6.11 -20.38
N PRO A 258 0.83 -5.45 -19.48
CA PRO A 258 -0.17 -6.13 -18.63
C PRO A 258 -1.30 -6.80 -19.43
N MET A 259 -1.78 -6.20 -20.53
CA MET A 259 -2.82 -6.84 -21.35
C MET A 259 -2.33 -8.13 -22.02
N GLU A 260 -1.12 -8.10 -22.58
CA GLU A 260 -0.54 -9.30 -23.22
C GLU A 260 -0.22 -10.40 -22.19
N ALA A 261 0.16 -9.98 -20.97
CA ALA A 261 0.34 -10.90 -19.85
C ALA A 261 -1.00 -11.54 -19.42
N ALA A 262 -2.06 -10.73 -19.31
CA ALA A 262 -3.41 -11.22 -18.97
C ALA A 262 -3.93 -12.21 -20.02
N GLU A 263 -3.75 -11.93 -21.31
CA GLU A 263 -4.11 -12.84 -22.40
C GLU A 263 -3.36 -14.17 -22.30
N ALA A 264 -2.07 -14.14 -21.96
CA ALA A 264 -1.26 -15.36 -21.80
C ALA A 264 -1.72 -16.17 -20.57
N TRP A 265 -2.02 -15.51 -19.43
CA TRP A 265 -2.59 -16.18 -18.26
C TRP A 265 -3.97 -16.80 -18.54
N LEU A 266 -4.84 -16.11 -19.27
CA LEU A 266 -6.12 -16.68 -19.70
C LEU A 266 -5.96 -17.84 -20.68
N ALA A 267 -4.89 -17.86 -21.48
CA ALA A 267 -4.55 -19.01 -22.30
C ALA A 267 -4.16 -20.21 -21.42
N VAL A 268 -3.29 -20.03 -20.40
CA VAL A 268 -2.99 -21.07 -19.39
C VAL A 268 -4.25 -21.61 -18.77
N ALA A 269 -5.16 -20.72 -18.32
CA ALA A 269 -6.42 -21.11 -17.67
C ALA A 269 -7.38 -21.95 -18.55
N LYS A 270 -7.20 -21.91 -19.87
CA LYS A 270 -8.05 -22.65 -20.85
C LYS A 270 -7.48 -24.00 -21.27
N LEU A 271 -6.22 -24.30 -20.95
CA LEU A 271 -5.60 -25.55 -21.35
C LEU A 271 -6.19 -26.74 -20.60
N ALA A 272 -6.37 -27.85 -21.31
CA ALA A 272 -6.87 -29.07 -20.73
C ALA A 272 -5.90 -29.71 -19.72
N SER A 273 -4.61 -29.40 -19.83
CA SER A 273 -3.55 -29.86 -18.91
C SER A 273 -3.50 -29.08 -17.60
N THR A 274 -4.12 -27.89 -17.54
CA THR A 274 -4.12 -27.03 -16.34
C THR A 274 -5.18 -27.53 -15.35
N SER A 275 -4.79 -27.73 -14.10
CA SER A 275 -5.73 -28.10 -13.05
C SER A 275 -6.78 -27.01 -12.79
N PRO A 276 -7.94 -27.35 -12.23
CA PRO A 276 -8.95 -26.34 -11.91
C PRO A 276 -8.44 -25.21 -11.02
N ASP A 277 -7.64 -25.54 -10.01
CA ASP A 277 -7.05 -24.56 -9.08
C ASP A 277 -6.06 -23.61 -9.82
N GLU A 278 -5.17 -24.15 -10.64
CA GLU A 278 -4.23 -23.34 -11.44
C GLU A 278 -4.95 -22.46 -12.47
N ALA A 279 -6.04 -22.97 -13.06
CA ALA A 279 -6.86 -22.19 -13.98
C ALA A 279 -7.54 -20.99 -13.29
N VAL A 280 -7.97 -21.16 -12.06
CA VAL A 280 -8.57 -20.08 -11.25
C VAL A 280 -7.50 -19.06 -10.86
N GLU A 281 -6.31 -19.49 -10.45
CA GLU A 281 -5.19 -18.59 -10.10
C GLU A 281 -4.69 -17.80 -11.30
N ALA A 282 -4.49 -18.46 -12.43
CA ALA A 282 -4.13 -17.79 -13.68
C ALA A 282 -5.19 -16.76 -14.08
N THR A 283 -6.48 -17.07 -13.86
CA THR A 283 -7.58 -16.14 -14.10
C THR A 283 -7.53 -14.96 -13.12
N GLY A 284 -7.26 -15.18 -11.83
CA GLY A 284 -7.10 -14.11 -10.83
C GLY A 284 -5.96 -13.15 -11.19
N ARG A 285 -4.83 -13.71 -11.61
CA ARG A 285 -3.69 -12.89 -12.07
C ARG A 285 -4.02 -12.10 -13.33
N ALA A 286 -4.73 -12.69 -14.28
CA ALA A 286 -5.20 -11.98 -15.47
C ALA A 286 -6.15 -10.82 -15.12
N ILE A 287 -7.08 -11.00 -14.19
CA ILE A 287 -7.98 -9.93 -13.70
C ILE A 287 -7.17 -8.76 -13.13
N ALA A 288 -6.19 -9.04 -12.29
CA ALA A 288 -5.35 -8.00 -11.70
C ALA A 288 -4.58 -7.21 -12.77
N LEU A 289 -4.05 -7.90 -13.79
CA LEU A 289 -3.32 -7.30 -14.91
C LEU A 289 -4.24 -6.50 -15.86
N GLU A 290 -5.47 -6.97 -16.11
CA GLU A 290 -6.48 -6.20 -16.86
C GLU A 290 -6.83 -4.89 -16.16
N THR A 291 -6.91 -4.92 -14.80
CA THR A 291 -7.14 -3.73 -13.97
C THR A 291 -5.94 -2.78 -14.04
N GLU A 292 -4.72 -3.30 -13.94
CA GLU A 292 -3.48 -2.53 -14.11
C GLU A 292 -3.43 -1.81 -15.46
N ALA A 293 -3.79 -2.52 -16.55
CA ALA A 293 -3.78 -1.97 -17.91
C ALA A 293 -4.83 -0.87 -18.15
N ASN A 294 -5.92 -0.90 -17.41
CA ASN A 294 -7.07 -0.03 -17.64
C ASN A 294 -7.61 0.57 -16.32
N PRO A 295 -6.82 1.32 -15.58
CA PRO A 295 -7.23 1.85 -14.28
C PRO A 295 -8.47 2.76 -14.37
N GLU A 296 -8.67 3.45 -15.49
CA GLU A 296 -9.83 4.34 -15.71
C GLU A 296 -11.13 3.59 -16.01
N ARG A 297 -11.05 2.32 -16.42
CA ARG A 297 -12.25 1.49 -16.71
C ARG A 297 -12.82 0.83 -15.46
N SER A 298 -12.07 0.81 -14.36
CA SER A 298 -12.57 0.26 -13.11
C SER A 298 -13.65 1.17 -12.57
N PRO A 299 -14.94 0.73 -12.46
CA PRO A 299 -15.93 1.50 -11.75
C PRO A 299 -15.48 1.63 -10.30
N VAL A 300 -15.05 2.81 -9.98
CA VAL A 300 -14.66 3.18 -8.64
C VAL A 300 -15.88 3.79 -7.98
N VAL A 301 -16.22 3.32 -6.78
CA VAL A 301 -17.21 4.00 -5.97
C VAL A 301 -16.56 5.27 -5.44
N ARG A 302 -16.98 6.40 -6.00
CA ARG A 302 -16.39 7.71 -5.71
C ARG A 302 -16.86 8.25 -4.37
N PHE A 303 -15.99 8.95 -3.70
CA PHE A 303 -16.36 9.76 -2.53
C PHE A 303 -16.83 11.12 -3.04
N SER A 304 -18.08 11.45 -2.78
CA SER A 304 -18.72 12.65 -3.29
C SER A 304 -19.21 13.57 -2.18
N SER A 305 -19.43 14.84 -2.54
CA SER A 305 -20.09 15.81 -1.70
C SER A 305 -21.21 16.51 -2.45
N ARG A 306 -22.33 16.80 -1.76
CA ARG A 306 -23.45 17.58 -2.26
C ARG A 306 -23.68 18.75 -1.35
N ILE A 307 -23.93 19.91 -1.89
CA ILE A 307 -24.09 21.17 -1.16
C ILE A 307 -25.53 21.67 -1.32
N ALA A 308 -26.08 22.14 -0.22
CA ALA A 308 -27.38 22.81 -0.19
C ALA A 308 -27.26 24.13 0.55
N SER A 309 -27.79 25.19 -0.01
CA SER A 309 -27.96 26.46 0.71
C SER A 309 -29.08 26.33 1.75
N LEU A 310 -28.84 26.79 2.96
CA LEU A 310 -29.82 26.79 4.02
C LEU A 310 -30.58 28.13 4.01
N PRO A 311 -31.90 28.13 3.86
CA PRO A 311 -32.71 29.36 3.82
C PRO A 311 -32.91 29.96 5.24
N LEU A 312 -31.79 30.38 5.84
CA LEU A 312 -31.81 30.94 7.20
C LEU A 312 -31.95 32.47 7.16
N PRO A 313 -32.77 33.07 8.06
CA PRO A 313 -32.84 34.52 8.23
C PRO A 313 -31.49 35.11 8.60
N SER A 314 -31.36 36.43 8.49
CA SER A 314 -30.17 37.17 8.94
C SER A 314 -30.21 37.50 10.42
N GLY A 315 -29.05 37.65 11.07
CA GLY A 315 -28.93 38.06 12.47
C GLY A 315 -29.31 36.99 13.50
N GLU A 316 -29.84 37.37 14.61
CA GLU A 316 -30.19 36.49 15.73
C GLU A 316 -31.25 35.45 15.36
N GLU A 317 -32.21 35.82 14.50
CA GLU A 317 -33.22 34.89 13.99
C GLU A 317 -32.59 33.75 13.22
N GLY A 318 -31.50 34.00 12.44
CA GLY A 318 -30.76 32.98 11.74
C GLY A 318 -30.02 32.02 12.66
N THR A 319 -29.46 32.53 13.76
CA THR A 319 -28.85 31.70 14.80
C THR A 319 -29.87 30.77 15.46
N THR A 320 -31.01 31.29 15.81
CA THR A 320 -32.12 30.51 16.38
C THR A 320 -32.64 29.47 15.41
N ALA A 321 -32.77 29.82 14.11
CA ALA A 321 -33.24 28.90 13.08
C ALA A 321 -32.27 27.71 12.89
N ILE A 322 -30.95 27.92 12.90
CA ILE A 322 -29.98 26.80 12.78
C ILE A 322 -29.99 25.93 14.04
N GLU A 323 -30.19 26.49 15.22
CA GLU A 323 -30.34 25.74 16.47
C GLU A 323 -31.58 24.84 16.45
N LEU A 324 -32.70 25.34 15.89
CA LEU A 324 -33.90 24.53 15.69
C LEU A 324 -33.66 23.37 14.69
N LEU A 325 -32.86 23.58 13.64
CA LEU A 325 -32.46 22.50 12.74
C LEU A 325 -31.59 21.46 13.44
N GLU A 326 -30.61 21.89 14.23
CA GLU A 326 -29.78 21.00 15.04
C GLU A 326 -30.60 20.22 16.06
N ASP A 327 -31.62 20.84 16.66
CA ASP A 327 -32.52 20.18 17.59
C ASP A 327 -33.42 19.15 16.87
N LYS A 328 -33.93 19.47 15.69
CA LYS A 328 -34.66 18.51 14.83
C LYS A 328 -33.79 17.31 14.47
N LEU A 329 -32.53 17.54 14.08
CA LEU A 329 -31.58 16.44 13.79
C LEU A 329 -31.28 15.57 15.01
N ARG A 330 -31.20 16.17 16.21
CA ARG A 330 -30.96 15.46 17.48
C ARG A 330 -32.10 14.53 17.87
N HIS A 331 -33.34 14.91 17.55
CA HIS A 331 -34.53 14.11 17.87
C HIS A 331 -34.90 13.10 16.81
N ASP A 332 -34.30 13.15 15.60
CA ASP A 332 -34.54 12.15 14.56
C ASP A 332 -33.67 10.92 14.77
N THR A 333 -34.32 9.76 14.81
CA THR A 333 -33.62 8.45 15.02
C THR A 333 -32.64 8.09 13.91
N ARG A 334 -32.79 8.69 12.73
CA ARG A 334 -31.91 8.50 11.56
C ARG A 334 -30.63 9.35 11.65
N CYS A 335 -30.52 10.24 12.66
CA CYS A 335 -29.40 11.13 12.83
C CYS A 335 -28.66 10.86 14.14
N GLU A 336 -27.37 11.15 14.14
CA GLU A 336 -26.50 11.09 15.31
C GLU A 336 -25.47 12.21 15.22
N SER A 337 -25.26 12.94 16.32
CA SER A 337 -24.23 13.96 16.39
C SER A 337 -22.85 13.33 16.26
N ALA A 338 -21.99 13.90 15.42
CA ALA A 338 -20.62 13.44 15.19
C ALA A 338 -19.62 14.49 15.70
N GLY A 339 -18.58 14.04 16.37
CA GLY A 339 -17.42 14.88 16.67
C GLY A 339 -16.61 15.17 15.39
N PHE A 340 -15.95 16.34 15.37
CA PHE A 340 -14.98 16.67 14.33
C PHE A 340 -13.80 17.45 14.93
N ASP A 341 -12.62 17.24 14.32
CA ASP A 341 -11.41 17.94 14.75
C ASP A 341 -11.34 19.34 14.13
N ARG A 342 -11.54 20.36 14.95
CA ARG A 342 -11.46 21.77 14.53
C ARG A 342 -10.05 22.16 14.09
N SER A 343 -9.01 21.59 14.70
CA SER A 343 -7.63 21.94 14.38
C SER A 343 -7.26 21.52 12.97
N ALA A 344 -7.78 20.38 12.51
CA ALA A 344 -7.60 19.88 11.15
C ALA A 344 -8.25 20.79 10.08
N TRP A 345 -9.32 21.53 10.42
CA TRP A 345 -9.92 22.50 9.51
C TRP A 345 -9.09 23.79 9.46
N VAL A 346 -8.64 24.27 10.61
CA VAL A 346 -7.81 25.48 10.71
C VAL A 346 -6.47 25.28 9.99
N SER A 347 -5.84 24.13 10.14
CA SER A 347 -4.57 23.81 9.46
C SER A 347 -4.68 23.79 7.92
N ARG A 348 -5.88 23.53 7.39
CA ARG A 348 -6.20 23.61 5.96
C ARG A 348 -6.66 25.01 5.51
N ASN A 349 -6.58 25.99 6.40
CA ASN A 349 -7.09 27.34 6.17
C ASN A 349 -8.58 27.36 5.75
N ALA A 350 -9.36 26.41 6.29
CA ALA A 350 -10.79 26.25 6.04
C ALA A 350 -11.58 26.52 7.32
N ALA A 351 -12.72 27.19 7.16
CA ALA A 351 -13.61 27.42 8.30
C ALA A 351 -14.24 26.10 8.76
N PRO A 352 -14.19 25.78 10.06
CA PRO A 352 -14.79 24.55 10.58
C PRO A 352 -16.32 24.60 10.49
N PRO A 353 -16.98 23.45 10.35
CA PRO A 353 -18.44 23.38 10.45
C PRO A 353 -18.90 23.80 11.85
N ARG A 354 -20.12 24.27 11.95
CA ARG A 354 -20.78 24.53 13.23
C ARG A 354 -21.09 23.23 13.97
N SER A 355 -21.65 22.25 13.22
CA SER A 355 -21.93 20.91 13.74
C SER A 355 -21.79 19.87 12.64
N ALA A 356 -21.54 18.63 13.04
CA ALA A 356 -21.45 17.47 12.16
C ALA A 356 -22.41 16.37 12.66
N TRP A 357 -22.97 15.65 11.69
CA TRP A 357 -23.98 14.61 11.94
C TRP A 357 -23.72 13.40 11.04
N ARG A 358 -24.09 12.23 11.52
CA ARG A 358 -24.17 11.00 10.70
C ARG A 358 -25.62 10.77 10.32
N ILE A 359 -25.89 10.48 9.07
CA ILE A 359 -27.22 10.09 8.57
C ILE A 359 -27.23 8.59 8.34
N TYR A 360 -28.24 7.94 8.87
CA TYR A 360 -28.44 6.49 8.78
C TYR A 360 -29.67 6.14 7.94
N ALA A 361 -29.69 4.94 7.38
CA ALA A 361 -30.85 4.39 6.69
C ALA A 361 -32.04 4.27 7.64
N ALA A 362 -33.25 4.53 7.13
CA ALA A 362 -34.47 4.46 7.92
C ALA A 362 -34.81 3.03 8.37
N ALA A 363 -34.46 2.03 7.54
CA ALA A 363 -34.64 0.62 7.87
C ALA A 363 -33.31 0.00 8.29
N ALA A 364 -33.33 -0.86 9.30
CA ALA A 364 -32.21 -1.71 9.63
C ALA A 364 -31.98 -2.72 8.48
N ASP A 365 -30.73 -3.03 8.18
CA ASP A 365 -30.37 -4.16 7.32
C ASP A 365 -30.76 -5.48 7.98
N LYS A 366 -30.57 -6.61 7.30
CA LYS A 366 -30.87 -7.94 7.84
C LYS A 366 -30.20 -8.23 9.19
N ALA A 367 -29.04 -7.60 9.43
CA ALA A 367 -28.33 -7.65 10.71
C ALA A 367 -28.98 -6.85 11.85
N GLY A 368 -30.07 -6.16 11.60
CA GLY A 368 -30.77 -5.37 12.61
C GLY A 368 -30.15 -4.02 12.92
N LEU A 369 -29.10 -3.59 12.24
CA LEU A 369 -28.44 -2.32 12.43
C LEU A 369 -28.67 -1.35 11.25
N PRO A 370 -29.05 -0.08 11.51
CA PRO A 370 -29.16 0.93 10.48
C PRO A 370 -27.78 1.25 9.89
N ARG A 371 -27.67 1.21 8.54
CA ARG A 371 -26.47 1.52 7.82
C ARG A 371 -26.23 3.03 7.77
N MET A 372 -24.99 3.46 8.01
CA MET A 372 -24.58 4.86 7.81
C MET A 372 -24.57 5.15 6.30
N LEU A 373 -25.25 6.24 5.92
CA LEU A 373 -25.35 6.68 4.53
C LEU A 373 -24.38 7.82 4.22
N ALA A 374 -24.33 8.84 5.10
CA ALA A 374 -23.50 10.01 4.85
C ALA A 374 -23.14 10.75 6.13
N SER A 375 -22.11 11.58 6.05
CA SER A 375 -21.83 12.64 7.00
C SER A 375 -22.48 13.93 6.52
N LEU A 376 -23.21 14.62 7.40
CA LEU A 376 -23.81 15.93 7.18
C LEU A 376 -23.06 16.98 7.98
N LEU A 377 -22.52 17.98 7.34
CA LEU A 377 -21.84 19.12 7.95
C LEU A 377 -22.74 20.36 7.82
N LEU A 378 -23.01 21.07 8.91
CA LEU A 378 -23.74 22.32 8.89
C LEU A 378 -22.78 23.50 9.09
N PHE A 379 -22.84 24.46 8.18
CA PHE A 379 -22.09 25.69 8.27
C PHE A 379 -23.05 26.85 8.52
N GLY A 380 -22.83 27.60 9.61
CA GLY A 380 -23.54 28.84 9.85
C GLY A 380 -23.04 29.97 8.96
N ARG A 381 -23.72 31.13 9.03
CA ARG A 381 -23.27 32.33 8.33
C ARG A 381 -21.89 32.77 8.79
N GLN A 382 -21.01 33.06 7.87
CA GLN A 382 -19.68 33.58 8.08
C GLN A 382 -19.47 34.81 7.19
N THR A 383 -18.34 35.52 7.35
CA THR A 383 -18.07 36.76 6.63
C THR A 383 -18.12 36.56 5.10
N ASP A 384 -17.61 35.43 4.62
CA ASP A 384 -17.48 35.13 3.18
C ASP A 384 -18.28 33.89 2.76
N ARG A 385 -19.20 33.39 3.64
CA ARG A 385 -19.95 32.17 3.38
C ARG A 385 -21.39 32.28 3.88
N GLU A 386 -22.32 32.05 2.98
CA GLU A 386 -23.73 31.90 3.36
C GLU A 386 -23.97 30.56 4.06
N PRO A 387 -25.02 30.44 4.89
CA PRO A 387 -25.33 29.18 5.56
C PRO A 387 -25.56 28.05 4.55
N GLU A 388 -24.89 26.93 4.79
CA GLU A 388 -25.00 25.77 3.90
C GLU A 388 -24.92 24.46 4.67
N ALA A 389 -25.45 23.41 4.05
CA ALA A 389 -25.31 22.02 4.45
C ALA A 389 -24.49 21.27 3.40
N VAL A 390 -23.54 20.49 3.86
CA VAL A 390 -22.69 19.64 3.00
C VAL A 390 -22.89 18.18 3.39
N LEU A 391 -23.35 17.37 2.42
CA LEU A 391 -23.54 15.95 2.58
C LEU A 391 -22.36 15.22 1.93
N GLN A 392 -21.65 14.37 2.68
CA GLN A 392 -20.41 13.71 2.22
C GLN A 392 -20.45 12.22 2.47
N GLY A 393 -19.92 11.44 1.52
CA GLY A 393 -19.82 9.99 1.62
C GLY A 393 -19.56 9.33 0.28
N PHE A 394 -19.64 8.01 0.21
CA PHE A 394 -19.60 7.30 -1.06
C PHE A 394 -20.89 7.55 -1.86
N GLU A 395 -20.75 7.82 -3.15
CA GLU A 395 -21.86 8.29 -3.99
C GLU A 395 -23.15 7.48 -3.89
N PRO A 396 -23.16 6.11 -3.90
CA PRO A 396 -24.40 5.36 -3.73
C PRO A 396 -25.10 5.59 -2.38
N ASP A 397 -24.32 5.82 -1.33
CA ASP A 397 -24.83 6.07 0.01
C ASP A 397 -25.29 7.53 0.15
N VAL A 398 -24.55 8.48 -0.44
CA VAL A 398 -24.96 9.91 -0.47
C VAL A 398 -26.26 10.08 -1.22
N VAL A 399 -26.44 9.42 -2.38
CA VAL A 399 -27.70 9.42 -3.14
C VAL A 399 -28.87 8.92 -2.28
N ALA A 400 -28.64 7.87 -1.50
CA ALA A 400 -29.65 7.34 -0.57
C ALA A 400 -29.92 8.28 0.63
N ALA A 401 -28.94 9.09 1.05
CA ALA A 401 -29.07 10.04 2.14
C ALA A 401 -29.80 11.33 1.77
N VAL A 402 -29.74 11.75 0.49
CA VAL A 402 -30.31 13.03 0.03
C VAL A 402 -31.78 13.19 0.42
N PRO A 403 -32.70 12.24 0.17
CA PRO A 403 -34.11 12.42 0.54
C PRO A 403 -34.32 12.65 2.05
N VAL A 404 -33.54 11.96 2.88
CA VAL A 404 -33.59 12.11 4.34
C VAL A 404 -33.10 13.49 4.76
N ALA A 405 -31.97 13.93 4.20
CA ALA A 405 -31.40 15.24 4.53
C ALA A 405 -32.29 16.39 4.04
N GLU A 406 -32.89 16.30 2.84
CA GLU A 406 -33.82 17.29 2.30
C GLU A 406 -35.10 17.41 3.14
N GLU A 407 -35.68 16.27 3.57
CA GLU A 407 -36.84 16.23 4.48
C GLU A 407 -36.53 16.93 5.81
N LEU A 408 -35.36 16.67 6.39
CA LEU A 408 -34.98 17.19 7.69
C LEU A 408 -34.62 18.70 7.65
N LEU A 409 -33.89 19.12 6.61
CA LEU A 409 -33.38 20.49 6.52
C LEU A 409 -34.33 21.46 5.78
N GLY A 410 -35.29 20.91 5.00
CA GLY A 410 -36.21 21.76 4.20
C GLY A 410 -35.50 22.47 3.03
N CYS A 411 -34.36 21.92 2.54
CA CYS A 411 -33.57 22.46 1.44
C CYS A 411 -33.43 21.43 0.32
N ARG A 412 -32.78 21.82 -0.79
CA ARG A 412 -32.48 20.93 -1.91
C ARG A 412 -30.98 20.84 -2.10
N PHE A 413 -30.48 19.63 -2.22
CA PHE A 413 -29.06 19.39 -2.53
C PHE A 413 -28.81 19.47 -4.03
N GLY A 414 -27.71 20.11 -4.42
CA GLY A 414 -27.23 20.15 -5.79
C GLY A 414 -26.67 18.81 -6.28
N ASP A 415 -26.14 18.83 -7.50
CA ASP A 415 -25.46 17.66 -8.09
C ASP A 415 -24.23 17.27 -7.27
N GLY A 416 -23.88 15.98 -7.32
CA GLY A 416 -22.69 15.45 -6.67
C GLY A 416 -21.42 15.99 -7.31
N MET A 417 -20.48 16.41 -6.48
CA MET A 417 -19.13 16.80 -6.89
C MET A 417 -18.13 15.81 -6.28
N ASP A 418 -17.13 15.40 -7.06
CA ASP A 418 -16.03 14.60 -6.50
C ASP A 418 -15.33 15.38 -5.39
N ALA A 419 -15.19 14.78 -4.22
CA ALA A 419 -14.48 15.41 -3.12
C ALA A 419 -12.98 15.41 -3.44
N ALA A 420 -12.39 16.59 -3.61
CA ALA A 420 -11.00 16.74 -3.99
C ALA A 420 -10.07 16.00 -3.00
N GLY A 421 -9.21 15.14 -3.53
CA GLY A 421 -8.20 14.42 -2.76
C GLY A 421 -8.69 13.15 -2.03
N MET A 422 -9.96 12.76 -2.15
CA MET A 422 -10.46 11.49 -1.61
C MET A 422 -10.44 10.41 -2.70
N PRO A 423 -9.63 9.35 -2.54
CA PRO A 423 -9.60 8.27 -3.52
C PRO A 423 -10.94 7.50 -3.50
N GLY A 424 -11.39 7.10 -4.66
CA GLY A 424 -12.49 6.13 -4.76
C GLY A 424 -12.03 4.73 -4.35
N VAL A 425 -12.99 3.85 -4.09
CA VAL A 425 -12.75 2.46 -3.71
C VAL A 425 -13.42 1.48 -4.67
N SER A 426 -12.93 0.23 -4.70
CA SER A 426 -13.64 -0.82 -5.45
C SER A 426 -15.02 -1.07 -4.84
N PRO A 427 -16.00 -1.57 -5.63
CA PRO A 427 -17.31 -1.91 -5.11
C PRO A 427 -17.26 -2.89 -3.94
N THR A 428 -16.37 -3.88 -3.98
CA THR A 428 -16.15 -4.83 -2.89
C THR A 428 -15.64 -4.13 -1.63
N ASN A 429 -14.64 -3.25 -1.74
CA ASN A 429 -14.11 -2.49 -0.62
C ASN A 429 -15.14 -1.50 -0.04
N TRP A 430 -16.00 -0.92 -0.88
CA TRP A 430 -17.12 -0.12 -0.40
C TRP A 430 -18.09 -0.92 0.47
N LEU A 431 -18.42 -2.17 0.09
CA LEU A 431 -19.26 -3.05 0.93
C LEU A 431 -18.56 -3.36 2.25
N LEU A 432 -17.29 -3.76 2.21
CA LEU A 432 -16.50 -4.11 3.39
C LEU A 432 -16.23 -2.92 4.32
N GLY A 433 -16.19 -1.70 3.78
CA GLY A 433 -16.04 -0.45 4.53
C GLY A 433 -17.34 0.13 5.11
N THR A 434 -18.47 -0.55 4.96
CA THR A 434 -19.76 -0.07 5.44
C THR A 434 -19.76 0.09 6.97
N GLN A 435 -20.25 1.25 7.43
CA GLN A 435 -20.45 1.55 8.84
C GLN A 435 -21.94 1.40 9.19
N PHE A 436 -22.20 0.98 10.42
CA PHE A 436 -23.56 0.81 10.95
C PHE A 436 -23.73 1.61 12.25
N LYS A 437 -24.96 1.98 12.57
CA LYS A 437 -25.28 2.66 13.84
C LYS A 437 -25.03 1.70 14.99
N THR A 438 -24.18 2.11 15.91
CA THR A 438 -23.90 1.35 17.12
C THR A 438 -24.90 1.74 18.20
N PRO A 439 -25.60 0.81 18.80
CA PRO A 439 -26.51 1.12 19.92
C PRO A 439 -25.67 1.45 21.17
N LEU A 440 -25.22 2.69 21.29
CA LEU A 440 -24.52 3.14 22.49
C LEU A 440 -25.49 3.19 23.67
N PRO A 441 -25.10 2.68 24.85
CA PRO A 441 -25.92 2.83 26.04
C PRO A 441 -26.04 4.30 26.46
N ALA A 442 -27.20 4.69 26.95
CA ALA A 442 -27.46 6.04 27.45
C ALA A 442 -26.64 6.39 28.72
N THR A 443 -26.10 5.37 29.38
CA THR A 443 -25.27 5.47 30.58
C THR A 443 -23.93 4.80 30.36
N GLN A 444 -22.95 5.20 31.17
CA GLN A 444 -21.62 4.54 31.13
C GLN A 444 -21.80 3.02 31.31
N PRO A 445 -21.24 2.19 30.40
CA PRO A 445 -21.42 0.76 30.51
C PRO A 445 -20.81 0.23 31.83
N PRO A 446 -21.44 -0.76 32.45
CA PRO A 446 -20.86 -1.39 33.62
C PRO A 446 -19.52 -2.06 33.23
N PRO A 447 -18.55 -2.16 34.17
CA PRO A 447 -17.32 -2.91 33.92
C PRO A 447 -17.65 -4.33 33.51
N ALA A 448 -16.89 -4.85 32.57
CA ALA A 448 -17.09 -6.21 32.09
C ALA A 448 -16.81 -7.25 33.20
N VAL A 449 -17.68 -8.24 33.31
CA VAL A 449 -17.47 -9.36 34.25
C VAL A 449 -16.25 -10.18 33.80
N ALA A 450 -15.47 -10.65 34.74
CA ALA A 450 -14.30 -11.49 34.45
C ALA A 450 -14.74 -12.76 33.69
N GLY A 451 -14.10 -13.02 32.55
CA GLY A 451 -14.42 -14.16 31.68
C GLY A 451 -15.62 -13.97 30.74
N GLU A 452 -16.30 -12.81 30.78
CA GLU A 452 -17.39 -12.49 29.87
C GLU A 452 -16.99 -11.41 28.81
N PRO A 453 -17.58 -11.43 27.60
CA PRO A 453 -17.39 -10.39 26.62
C PRO A 453 -17.80 -9.02 27.20
N SER A 454 -17.03 -8.00 26.89
CA SER A 454 -17.41 -6.62 27.22
C SER A 454 -18.53 -6.13 26.31
N LEU A 455 -19.19 -5.02 26.69
CA LEU A 455 -20.13 -4.36 25.79
C LEU A 455 -19.41 -3.95 24.48
N PHE A 456 -18.16 -3.52 24.57
CA PHE A 456 -17.33 -3.18 23.41
C PHE A 456 -17.19 -4.40 22.47
N ASP A 457 -16.84 -5.58 23.00
CA ASP A 457 -16.76 -6.80 22.19
C ASP A 457 -18.08 -7.11 21.48
N THR A 458 -19.20 -7.03 22.22
CA THR A 458 -20.53 -7.29 21.66
C THR A 458 -20.89 -6.33 20.52
N LEU A 459 -20.59 -5.03 20.68
CA LEU A 459 -20.85 -4.03 19.66
C LEU A 459 -19.98 -4.20 18.43
N VAL A 460 -18.71 -4.53 18.62
CA VAL A 460 -17.77 -4.81 17.52
C VAL A 460 -18.21 -6.05 16.75
N ASP A 461 -18.62 -7.11 17.42
CA ASP A 461 -19.10 -8.34 16.77
C ASP A 461 -20.38 -8.10 15.98
N GLN A 462 -21.32 -7.30 16.52
CA GLN A 462 -22.53 -6.91 15.78
C GLN A 462 -22.19 -6.12 14.50
N GLN A 463 -21.22 -5.21 14.53
CA GLN A 463 -20.75 -4.47 13.35
C GLN A 463 -20.15 -5.42 12.31
N ARG A 464 -19.32 -6.36 12.74
CA ARG A 464 -18.67 -7.34 11.86
C ARG A 464 -19.69 -8.25 11.17
N LEU A 465 -20.65 -8.75 11.93
CA LEU A 465 -21.75 -9.56 11.39
C LEU A 465 -22.57 -8.76 10.38
N ALA A 466 -22.86 -7.49 10.66
CA ALA A 466 -23.58 -6.64 9.74
C ALA A 466 -22.83 -6.42 8.41
N VAL A 467 -21.50 -6.23 8.46
CA VAL A 467 -20.66 -6.16 7.25
C VAL A 467 -20.67 -7.48 6.48
N ALA A 468 -20.54 -8.61 7.17
CA ALA A 468 -20.57 -9.94 6.56
C ALA A 468 -21.92 -10.23 5.86
N GLU A 469 -23.03 -9.93 6.51
CA GLU A 469 -24.36 -10.06 5.92
C GLU A 469 -24.57 -9.14 4.72
N ARG A 470 -24.06 -7.92 4.78
CA ARG A 470 -24.09 -7.00 3.65
C ARG A 470 -23.30 -7.55 2.46
N LEU A 471 -22.12 -8.11 2.69
CA LEU A 471 -21.35 -8.78 1.65
C LEU A 471 -22.17 -9.92 1.00
N ILE A 472 -22.71 -10.81 1.79
CA ILE A 472 -23.51 -11.95 1.31
C ILE A 472 -24.73 -11.49 0.51
N SER A 473 -25.40 -10.43 0.96
CA SER A 473 -26.67 -9.99 0.36
C SER A 473 -26.49 -9.14 -0.88
N ALA A 474 -25.45 -8.31 -0.97
CA ALA A 474 -25.30 -7.31 -2.04
C ALA A 474 -24.30 -7.74 -3.12
N TRP A 475 -23.17 -8.37 -2.75
CA TRP A 475 -22.10 -8.71 -3.68
C TRP A 475 -22.53 -9.60 -4.85
N PRO A 476 -23.39 -10.63 -4.70
CA PRO A 476 -23.79 -11.49 -5.80
C PRO A 476 -24.48 -10.78 -6.97
N ASP A 477 -25.14 -9.66 -6.70
CA ASP A 477 -25.94 -8.94 -7.69
C ASP A 477 -25.30 -7.59 -8.09
N MET A 478 -24.14 -7.26 -7.52
CA MET A 478 -23.43 -6.00 -7.79
C MET A 478 -22.54 -6.12 -9.04
N PRO A 479 -22.65 -5.20 -10.02
CA PRO A 479 -21.73 -5.16 -11.15
C PRO A 479 -20.30 -4.89 -10.69
N LEU A 480 -19.36 -5.74 -11.11
CA LEU A 480 -17.94 -5.65 -10.74
C LEU A 480 -17.08 -5.40 -11.98
N PRO A 481 -16.07 -4.51 -11.89
CA PRO A 481 -15.12 -4.29 -12.98
C PRO A 481 -14.34 -5.55 -13.33
N GLU A 482 -13.95 -6.31 -12.32
CA GLU A 482 -13.23 -7.58 -12.42
C GLU A 482 -14.01 -8.64 -13.22
N LEU A 483 -15.33 -8.47 -13.31
CA LEU A 483 -16.25 -9.29 -14.09
C LEU A 483 -16.74 -8.60 -15.37
N LEU A 484 -15.98 -7.60 -15.85
CA LEU A 484 -16.31 -6.83 -17.07
C LEU A 484 -17.67 -6.12 -16.98
N GLY A 485 -18.04 -5.63 -15.78
CA GLY A 485 -19.29 -4.95 -15.50
C GLY A 485 -20.49 -5.88 -15.29
N LYS A 486 -20.31 -7.20 -15.33
CA LYS A 486 -21.34 -8.17 -14.92
C LYS A 486 -21.37 -8.30 -13.40
N SER A 487 -22.53 -8.69 -12.85
CA SER A 487 -22.58 -9.15 -11.48
C SER A 487 -22.05 -10.60 -11.38
N PRO A 488 -21.60 -11.04 -10.19
CA PRO A 488 -21.19 -12.44 -9.98
C PRO A 488 -22.23 -13.43 -10.48
N ARG A 489 -23.50 -13.20 -10.19
CA ARG A 489 -24.61 -14.06 -10.62
C ARG A 489 -24.76 -14.13 -12.14
N GLN A 490 -24.56 -13.01 -12.84
CA GLN A 490 -24.57 -12.95 -14.29
C GLN A 490 -23.33 -13.61 -14.91
N ALA A 491 -22.18 -13.46 -14.28
CA ALA A 491 -20.91 -14.01 -14.78
C ALA A 491 -20.89 -15.57 -14.71
N LEU A 492 -21.65 -16.19 -13.82
CA LEU A 492 -21.74 -17.64 -13.71
C LEU A 492 -22.37 -18.34 -14.94
N ALA A 493 -22.93 -17.57 -15.89
CA ALA A 493 -23.56 -18.12 -17.09
C ALA A 493 -22.58 -18.82 -18.04
N ASP A 494 -21.30 -18.48 -17.99
CA ASP A 494 -20.25 -19.07 -18.83
C ASP A 494 -19.06 -19.55 -18.00
N ALA A 495 -18.23 -20.43 -18.58
CA ALA A 495 -17.11 -21.06 -17.88
C ALA A 495 -16.00 -20.07 -17.50
N GLU A 496 -15.75 -19.04 -18.30
CA GLU A 496 -14.75 -18.01 -17.98
C GLU A 496 -15.24 -17.12 -16.84
N GLY A 497 -16.48 -16.65 -16.91
CA GLY A 497 -17.10 -15.88 -15.83
C GLY A 497 -17.15 -16.63 -14.51
N ARG A 498 -17.44 -17.93 -14.55
CA ARG A 498 -17.39 -18.81 -13.34
C ARG A 498 -15.98 -18.81 -12.73
N ARG A 499 -14.91 -19.00 -13.52
CA ARG A 499 -13.53 -18.96 -13.03
C ARG A 499 -13.18 -17.58 -12.46
N ARG A 500 -13.63 -16.49 -13.11
CA ARG A 500 -13.42 -15.12 -12.60
C ARG A 500 -14.08 -14.92 -11.22
N VAL A 501 -15.33 -15.35 -11.07
CA VAL A 501 -16.03 -15.26 -9.77
C VAL A 501 -15.32 -16.09 -8.71
N GLU A 502 -14.88 -17.30 -9.05
CA GLU A 502 -14.16 -18.17 -8.13
C GLU A 502 -12.80 -17.56 -7.71
N ALA A 503 -12.07 -16.93 -8.63
CA ALA A 503 -10.84 -16.24 -8.33
C ALA A 503 -11.04 -15.12 -7.30
N LEU A 504 -12.10 -14.32 -7.45
CA LEU A 504 -12.42 -13.25 -6.49
C LEU A 504 -12.83 -13.81 -5.11
N VAL A 505 -13.54 -14.94 -5.08
CA VAL A 505 -13.94 -15.58 -3.81
C VAL A 505 -12.71 -16.15 -3.10
N ILE A 506 -11.81 -16.85 -3.82
CA ILE A 506 -10.56 -17.38 -3.23
C ILE A 506 -9.68 -16.23 -2.69
N GLU A 507 -9.58 -15.12 -3.42
CA GLU A 507 -8.86 -13.95 -2.96
C GLU A 507 -9.46 -13.41 -1.65
N GLY A 508 -10.77 -13.28 -1.59
CA GLY A 508 -11.47 -12.86 -0.38
C GLY A 508 -11.29 -13.83 0.80
N GLU A 509 -11.32 -15.14 0.55
CA GLU A 509 -11.06 -16.16 1.56
C GLU A 509 -9.63 -16.13 2.12
N ALA A 510 -8.65 -15.87 1.25
CA ALA A 510 -7.23 -15.89 1.62
C ALA A 510 -6.77 -14.61 2.35
N THR A 511 -7.34 -13.45 1.99
CA THR A 511 -6.89 -12.13 2.44
C THR A 511 -7.80 -11.45 3.46
N ALA A 512 -9.00 -11.98 3.72
CA ALA A 512 -9.89 -11.39 4.70
C ALA A 512 -9.32 -11.50 6.12
N ARG A 513 -9.07 -10.35 6.74
CA ARG A 513 -8.56 -10.27 8.12
C ARG A 513 -9.54 -10.82 9.14
N ARG A 514 -10.83 -10.48 8.97
CA ARG A 514 -11.86 -10.75 9.96
C ARG A 514 -12.50 -12.09 9.70
N ARG A 515 -12.69 -12.88 10.77
CA ARG A 515 -13.28 -14.22 10.70
C ARG A 515 -14.66 -14.21 10.08
N GLU A 516 -15.53 -13.27 10.47
CA GLU A 516 -16.90 -13.15 9.96
C GLU A 516 -16.92 -12.91 8.45
N VAL A 517 -15.99 -12.08 7.95
CA VAL A 517 -15.83 -11.81 6.50
C VAL A 517 -15.32 -13.05 5.77
N ARG A 518 -14.39 -13.80 6.36
CA ARG A 518 -13.92 -15.09 5.80
C ARG A 518 -15.07 -16.11 5.69
N VAL A 519 -15.87 -16.23 6.74
CA VAL A 519 -17.06 -17.08 6.74
C VAL A 519 -18.07 -16.62 5.69
N ALA A 520 -18.22 -15.30 5.51
CA ALA A 520 -19.10 -14.75 4.48
C ALA A 520 -18.63 -15.11 3.06
N TRP A 521 -17.34 -15.03 2.76
CA TRP A 521 -16.78 -15.45 1.48
C TRP A 521 -17.00 -16.94 1.22
N THR A 522 -16.79 -17.81 2.22
CA THR A 522 -17.08 -19.25 2.13
C THR A 522 -18.59 -19.49 1.92
N GLY A 523 -19.45 -18.74 2.60
CA GLY A 523 -20.91 -18.79 2.38
C GLY A 523 -21.33 -18.36 0.98
N LEU A 524 -20.65 -17.32 0.42
CA LEU A 524 -20.87 -16.88 -0.96
C LEU A 524 -20.49 -17.96 -1.97
N ARG A 525 -19.40 -18.71 -1.74
CA ARG A 525 -19.01 -19.85 -2.57
C ARG A 525 -20.15 -20.85 -2.69
N GLN A 526 -20.73 -21.24 -1.55
CA GLN A 526 -21.87 -22.17 -1.51
C GLN A 526 -23.12 -21.59 -2.18
N ALA A 527 -23.47 -20.34 -1.86
CA ALA A 527 -24.65 -19.66 -2.42
C ALA A 527 -24.57 -19.46 -3.95
N LEU A 528 -23.38 -19.39 -4.51
CA LEU A 528 -23.13 -19.25 -5.94
C LEU A 528 -22.88 -20.59 -6.65
N GLY A 529 -22.93 -21.72 -5.93
CA GLY A 529 -22.69 -23.04 -6.49
C GLY A 529 -21.28 -23.22 -7.06
N LEU A 530 -20.30 -22.59 -6.43
CA LEU A 530 -18.87 -22.76 -6.75
C LEU A 530 -18.34 -24.04 -6.06
N PRO A 531 -17.29 -24.69 -6.63
CA PRO A 531 -16.67 -25.85 -6.00
C PRO A 531 -16.14 -25.53 -4.60
N GLU A 532 -16.18 -26.50 -3.71
CA GLU A 532 -15.56 -26.36 -2.39
C GLU A 532 -14.04 -26.27 -2.52
N ALA A 533 -13.43 -25.43 -1.70
CA ALA A 533 -11.99 -25.34 -1.59
C ALA A 533 -11.48 -26.57 -0.80
N LEU A 534 -10.98 -27.59 -1.51
CA LEU A 534 -10.47 -28.81 -0.90
C LEU A 534 -9.16 -28.53 -0.13
N ALA A 535 -8.96 -29.24 0.99
CA ALA A 535 -7.67 -29.28 1.67
C ALA A 535 -6.58 -29.81 0.71
N ILE A 536 -5.37 -29.25 0.80
CA ILE A 536 -4.23 -29.71 0.01
C ILE A 536 -3.56 -30.82 0.81
N GLU A 537 -3.43 -32.01 0.18
CA GLU A 537 -2.63 -33.06 0.76
C GLU A 537 -1.16 -32.66 0.75
N ASN A 538 -0.50 -32.60 1.92
CA ASN A 538 0.86 -32.09 2.10
C ASN A 538 1.96 -33.00 1.48
N GLN A 539 1.71 -33.60 0.34
CA GLN A 539 2.68 -34.36 -0.44
C GLN A 539 3.47 -33.50 -1.42
N GLU A 540 2.97 -32.29 -1.72
CA GLU A 540 3.68 -31.34 -2.60
C GLU A 540 4.70 -30.53 -1.81
N PRO A 541 5.89 -30.25 -2.38
CA PRO A 541 6.81 -29.29 -1.77
C PRO A 541 6.12 -27.93 -1.59
N LEU A 542 6.28 -27.29 -0.44
CA LEU A 542 5.66 -25.98 -0.16
C LEU A 542 5.95 -24.95 -1.26
N ALA A 543 7.14 -25.02 -1.88
CA ALA A 543 7.54 -24.12 -2.95
C ALA A 543 6.67 -24.23 -4.22
N THR A 544 5.94 -25.34 -4.40
CA THR A 544 5.04 -25.56 -5.55
C THR A 544 3.61 -25.13 -5.26
N VAL A 545 3.26 -24.86 -3.99
CA VAL A 545 1.93 -24.42 -3.59
C VAL A 545 1.87 -22.89 -3.61
N PRO A 546 1.09 -22.25 -4.47
CA PRO A 546 0.93 -20.81 -4.49
C PRO A 546 0.40 -20.25 -3.17
N PRO A 547 0.87 -19.06 -2.73
CA PRO A 547 0.46 -18.44 -1.46
C PRO A 547 -1.06 -18.26 -1.29
N MET A 548 -1.77 -18.04 -2.39
CA MET A 548 -3.25 -17.97 -2.38
C MET A 548 -3.92 -19.24 -1.83
N ARG A 549 -3.26 -20.39 -1.90
CA ARG A 549 -3.74 -21.68 -1.41
C ARG A 549 -3.19 -22.10 -0.06
N TRP A 550 -2.23 -21.38 0.52
CA TRP A 550 -1.59 -21.78 1.79
C TRP A 550 -2.58 -21.98 2.94
N HIS A 551 -3.67 -21.23 2.98
CA HIS A 551 -4.72 -21.41 3.99
C HIS A 551 -5.45 -22.77 3.90
N ARG A 552 -5.19 -23.59 2.88
CA ARG A 552 -5.74 -24.94 2.68
C ARG A 552 -4.75 -26.04 3.10
N LEU A 553 -3.53 -25.66 3.51
CA LEU A 553 -2.50 -26.58 4.03
C LEU A 553 -2.80 -26.96 5.49
N ASP A 554 -2.43 -28.19 5.87
CA ASP A 554 -2.36 -28.56 7.27
C ASP A 554 -1.03 -28.04 7.89
N MET A 555 -1.11 -26.92 8.59
CA MET A 555 0.05 -26.28 9.19
C MET A 555 0.73 -27.15 10.26
N ALA A 556 0.01 -28.07 10.90
CA ALA A 556 0.52 -28.91 11.99
C ALA A 556 1.57 -29.92 11.52
N ILE A 557 1.49 -30.38 10.28
CA ILE A 557 2.40 -31.41 9.75
C ILE A 557 3.58 -30.83 8.93
N LEU A 558 3.60 -29.52 8.68
CA LEU A 558 4.74 -28.88 8.01
C LEU A 558 6.01 -28.96 8.85
N PRO A 559 7.18 -29.19 8.24
CA PRO A 559 8.45 -29.02 8.93
C PRO A 559 8.59 -27.62 9.54
N LEU A 560 9.17 -27.49 10.72
CA LEU A 560 9.24 -26.21 11.46
C LEU A 560 9.88 -25.08 10.65
N GLU A 561 10.94 -25.36 9.89
CA GLU A 561 11.59 -24.36 9.02
C GLU A 561 10.67 -23.88 7.89
N GLN A 562 9.92 -24.80 7.29
CA GLN A 562 8.95 -24.44 6.24
C GLN A 562 7.79 -23.65 6.83
N LEU A 563 7.31 -24.01 8.00
CA LEU A 563 6.25 -23.29 8.72
C LEU A 563 6.68 -21.85 9.05
N ARG A 564 7.92 -21.65 9.54
CA ARG A 564 8.48 -20.31 9.77
C ARG A 564 8.56 -19.48 8.49
N ALA A 565 9.10 -20.06 7.42
CA ALA A 565 9.21 -19.39 6.13
C ALA A 565 7.84 -19.00 5.60
N LEU A 566 6.85 -19.90 5.67
CA LEU A 566 5.46 -19.62 5.29
C LEU A 566 4.86 -18.51 6.12
N PHE A 567 5.03 -18.56 7.46
CA PHE A 567 4.52 -17.56 8.39
C PHE A 567 5.01 -16.15 8.03
N LEU A 568 6.33 -15.98 7.90
CA LEU A 568 6.94 -14.68 7.55
C LEU A 568 6.47 -14.20 6.17
N THR A 569 6.50 -15.08 5.18
CA THR A 569 6.06 -14.71 3.81
C THR A 569 4.57 -14.38 3.76
N ALA A 570 3.73 -15.09 4.52
CA ALA A 570 2.30 -14.83 4.57
C ALA A 570 1.97 -13.47 5.22
N ILE A 571 2.71 -13.09 6.26
CA ILE A 571 2.59 -11.75 6.88
C ILE A 571 3.02 -10.67 5.87
N ASP A 572 4.20 -10.80 5.30
CA ASP A 572 4.76 -9.81 4.37
C ASP A 572 3.89 -9.63 3.12
N ALA A 573 3.35 -10.72 2.61
CA ALA A 573 2.49 -10.71 1.43
C ALA A 573 1.01 -10.46 1.74
N GLY A 574 0.61 -10.37 3.04
CA GLY A 574 -0.77 -10.07 3.45
C GLY A 574 -1.77 -11.21 3.19
N PHE A 575 -1.33 -12.47 3.30
CA PHE A 575 -2.21 -13.65 3.29
C PHE A 575 -2.67 -13.97 4.73
N GLU A 576 -3.57 -13.13 5.23
CA GLU A 576 -3.95 -13.06 6.65
C GLU A 576 -4.39 -14.41 7.24
N ARG A 577 -5.18 -15.20 6.47
CA ARG A 577 -5.65 -16.49 6.94
C ARG A 577 -4.52 -17.52 7.11
N ALA A 578 -3.62 -17.59 6.15
CA ALA A 578 -2.46 -18.49 6.23
C ALA A 578 -1.49 -18.06 7.34
N ALA A 579 -1.28 -16.75 7.49
CA ALA A 579 -0.45 -16.19 8.57
C ALA A 579 -1.01 -16.55 9.96
N GLU A 580 -2.32 -16.42 10.18
CA GLU A 580 -2.99 -16.76 11.44
C GLU A 580 -2.86 -18.26 11.76
N GLN A 581 -3.15 -19.13 10.78
CA GLN A 581 -3.02 -20.59 10.95
C GLN A 581 -1.58 -21.03 11.25
N ALA A 582 -0.61 -20.40 10.56
CA ALA A 582 0.81 -20.65 10.81
C ALA A 582 1.24 -20.14 12.21
N ALA A 583 0.74 -18.96 12.61
CA ALA A 583 0.97 -18.42 13.95
C ALA A 583 0.42 -19.33 15.04
N GLU A 584 -0.80 -19.86 14.89
CA GLU A 584 -1.39 -20.82 15.82
C GLU A 584 -0.55 -22.10 15.94
N SER A 585 -0.09 -22.61 14.79
CA SER A 585 0.78 -23.79 14.77
C SER A 585 2.13 -23.52 15.45
N LEU A 586 2.82 -22.42 15.12
CA LEU A 586 4.08 -22.03 15.77
C LEU A 586 3.91 -21.83 17.28
N ALA A 587 2.84 -21.16 17.69
CA ALA A 587 2.58 -20.86 19.11
C ALA A 587 2.32 -22.10 19.98
N THR A 588 1.81 -23.20 19.39
CA THR A 588 1.35 -24.38 20.11
C THR A 588 2.24 -25.61 19.94
N ARG A 589 3.15 -25.62 18.97
CA ARG A 589 4.03 -26.77 18.70
C ARG A 589 5.03 -27.01 19.81
N PRO A 590 5.19 -28.27 20.26
CA PRO A 590 6.14 -28.63 21.33
C PRO A 590 7.62 -28.55 20.88
N ASP A 591 7.89 -28.67 19.58
CA ASP A 591 9.22 -28.57 18.97
C ASP A 591 9.62 -27.14 18.57
N ALA A 592 8.71 -26.16 18.71
CA ALA A 592 9.00 -24.74 18.45
C ALA A 592 9.83 -24.12 19.60
N ALA A 593 10.84 -23.33 19.25
CA ALA A 593 11.62 -22.57 20.23
C ALA A 593 10.75 -21.50 20.94
N ALA A 594 11.23 -20.96 22.05
CA ALA A 594 10.50 -19.94 22.79
C ALA A 594 10.29 -18.67 21.94
N GLU A 595 11.28 -18.31 21.13
CA GLU A 595 11.20 -17.20 20.18
C GLU A 595 10.10 -17.40 19.13
N ASP A 596 9.97 -18.61 18.57
CA ASP A 596 8.92 -18.92 17.60
C ASP A 596 7.52 -18.85 18.21
N ARG A 597 7.39 -19.40 19.43
CA ARG A 597 6.12 -19.31 20.17
C ARG A 597 5.76 -17.88 20.52
N TRP A 598 6.77 -17.05 20.84
CA TRP A 598 6.60 -15.62 21.09
C TRP A 598 6.11 -14.89 19.83
N GLU A 599 6.74 -15.11 18.68
CA GLU A 599 6.34 -14.53 17.41
C GLU A 599 4.92 -14.98 17.01
N GLY A 600 4.62 -16.27 17.17
CA GLY A 600 3.29 -16.81 16.91
C GLY A 600 2.21 -16.17 17.79
N TYR A 601 2.39 -16.14 19.11
CA TYR A 601 1.43 -15.49 20.02
C TYR A 601 1.38 -13.99 19.82
N GLY A 602 2.48 -13.34 19.47
CA GLY A 602 2.53 -11.91 19.13
C GLY A 602 1.68 -11.57 17.90
N ALA A 603 1.79 -12.37 16.84
CA ALA A 603 0.96 -12.22 15.65
C ALA A 603 -0.53 -12.47 15.95
N LEU A 604 -0.84 -13.51 16.73
CA LEU A 604 -2.22 -13.78 17.17
C LEU A 604 -2.78 -12.64 18.03
N LEU A 605 -1.97 -12.01 18.88
CA LEU A 605 -2.39 -10.84 19.67
C LEU A 605 -2.78 -9.65 18.77
N GLN A 606 -2.04 -9.44 17.68
CA GLN A 606 -2.36 -8.38 16.71
C GLN A 606 -3.67 -8.67 15.93
N SER A 607 -3.95 -9.93 15.64
CA SER A 607 -5.17 -10.36 14.93
C SER A 607 -6.34 -10.66 15.86
N ALA A 608 -6.13 -10.69 17.19
CA ALA A 608 -7.16 -11.05 18.18
C ALA A 608 -8.40 -10.16 18.07
N GLU A 609 -9.56 -10.80 17.99
CA GLU A 609 -10.83 -10.14 17.68
C GLU A 609 -11.56 -9.63 18.93
N SER A 610 -11.37 -10.28 20.08
CA SER A 610 -12.02 -9.90 21.33
C SER A 610 -11.02 -9.48 22.40
N THR A 611 -11.48 -8.68 23.36
CA THR A 611 -10.69 -8.27 24.52
C THR A 611 -10.31 -9.46 25.41
N LEU A 612 -11.18 -10.47 25.50
CA LEU A 612 -10.91 -11.69 26.26
C LEU A 612 -9.75 -12.48 25.62
N GLN A 613 -9.81 -12.69 24.30
CA GLN A 613 -8.75 -13.38 23.56
C GLN A 613 -7.40 -12.65 23.72
N ARG A 614 -7.42 -11.31 23.65
CA ARG A 614 -6.21 -10.50 23.88
C ARG A 614 -5.61 -10.73 25.27
N LEU A 615 -6.45 -10.72 26.33
CA LEU A 615 -5.98 -10.98 27.69
C LEU A 615 -5.39 -12.40 27.86
N GLU A 616 -5.99 -13.41 27.24
CA GLU A 616 -5.48 -14.78 27.24
C GLU A 616 -4.10 -14.85 26.56
N LEU A 617 -3.96 -14.23 25.37
CA LEU A 617 -2.71 -14.22 24.62
C LEU A 617 -1.60 -13.45 25.35
N ILE A 618 -1.92 -12.33 25.99
CA ILE A 618 -0.97 -11.61 26.85
C ILE A 618 -0.50 -12.51 28.01
N GLY A 619 -1.40 -13.27 28.61
CA GLY A 619 -1.04 -14.23 29.64
C GLY A 619 -0.07 -15.31 29.15
N LYS A 620 -0.28 -15.83 27.93
CA LYS A 620 0.63 -16.81 27.28
C LYS A 620 1.99 -16.19 26.96
N LEU A 621 2.02 -14.97 26.44
CA LEU A 621 3.24 -14.22 26.16
C LEU A 621 4.05 -13.97 27.44
N ARG A 622 3.41 -13.58 28.55
CA ARG A 622 4.09 -13.42 29.85
C ARG A 622 4.75 -14.73 30.34
N GLY A 623 4.12 -15.88 30.08
CA GLY A 623 4.71 -17.17 30.38
C GLY A 623 6.03 -17.44 29.67
N ILE A 624 6.23 -16.85 28.47
CA ILE A 624 7.42 -17.02 27.65
C ILE A 624 8.44 -15.89 27.86
N ALA A 625 7.96 -14.69 28.22
CA ALA A 625 8.78 -13.47 28.29
C ALA A 625 10.05 -13.63 29.13
N ALA A 626 9.97 -14.33 30.27
CA ALA A 626 11.12 -14.61 31.14
C ALA A 626 12.18 -15.52 30.47
N GLU A 627 11.74 -16.47 29.63
CA GLU A 627 12.61 -17.41 28.92
C GLU A 627 13.46 -16.70 27.87
N ILE A 628 12.86 -15.78 27.11
CA ILE A 628 13.54 -15.04 26.03
C ILE A 628 14.03 -13.64 26.45
N ARG A 629 13.86 -13.27 27.71
CA ARG A 629 14.22 -11.95 28.26
C ARG A 629 13.54 -10.79 27.51
N ALA A 630 12.28 -10.99 27.13
CA ALA A 630 11.49 -9.95 26.48
C ALA A 630 11.12 -8.83 27.47
N ASN A 631 10.84 -7.64 26.92
CA ASN A 631 10.37 -6.50 27.71
C ASN A 631 8.89 -6.69 28.09
N ASP A 632 8.62 -7.01 29.35
CA ASP A 632 7.27 -7.20 29.89
C ASP A 632 6.48 -5.90 30.04
N GLY A 633 7.14 -4.74 30.13
CA GLY A 633 6.49 -3.44 30.15
C GLY A 633 5.61 -3.16 28.92
N MET A 634 6.00 -3.67 27.76
CA MET A 634 5.17 -3.57 26.54
C MET A 634 3.91 -4.44 26.63
N LEU A 635 3.97 -5.60 27.30
CA LEU A 635 2.79 -6.42 27.56
C LEU A 635 1.85 -5.75 28.58
N ASP A 636 2.41 -5.05 29.56
CA ASP A 636 1.62 -4.27 30.53
C ASP A 636 0.88 -3.13 29.86
N VAL A 637 1.50 -2.42 28.89
CA VAL A 637 0.84 -1.39 28.09
C VAL A 637 -0.27 -2.01 27.22
N ALA A 638 -0.01 -3.16 26.61
CA ALA A 638 -1.02 -3.87 25.81
C ALA A 638 -2.22 -4.31 26.69
N GLU A 639 -1.95 -4.84 27.89
CA GLU A 639 -3.01 -5.21 28.85
C GLU A 639 -3.78 -3.98 29.33
N LEU A 640 -3.08 -2.89 29.65
CA LEU A 640 -3.71 -1.63 30.06
C LEU A 640 -4.74 -1.16 29.01
N ARG A 641 -4.35 -1.13 27.73
CA ARG A 641 -5.27 -0.78 26.62
C ARG A 641 -6.53 -1.65 26.64
N VAL A 642 -6.36 -2.96 26.80
CA VAL A 642 -7.48 -3.91 26.84
C VAL A 642 -8.36 -3.68 28.08
N ARG A 643 -7.77 -3.50 29.27
CA ARG A 643 -8.49 -3.25 30.52
C ARG A 643 -9.31 -1.97 30.46
N MET A 644 -8.75 -0.91 29.88
CA MET A 644 -9.48 0.35 29.66
C MET A 644 -10.68 0.16 28.71
N GLN A 645 -10.52 -0.59 27.63
CA GLN A 645 -11.62 -0.93 26.71
C GLN A 645 -12.74 -1.73 27.39
N ARG A 646 -12.39 -2.54 28.38
CA ARG A 646 -13.34 -3.33 29.18
C ARG A 646 -14.00 -2.56 30.32
N GLY A 647 -13.51 -1.36 30.66
CA GLY A 647 -13.92 -0.63 31.84
C GLY A 647 -13.41 -1.22 33.18
N ASP A 648 -12.34 -2.01 33.14
CA ASP A 648 -11.72 -2.65 34.30
C ASP A 648 -10.84 -1.63 35.08
N GLU A 649 -11.45 -0.61 35.68
CA GLU A 649 -10.73 0.53 36.30
C GLU A 649 -9.72 0.11 37.37
N LEU A 650 -10.05 -0.92 38.16
CA LEU A 650 -9.17 -1.40 39.23
C LEU A 650 -7.86 -1.97 38.67
N GLU A 651 -7.94 -2.86 37.69
CA GLU A 651 -6.76 -3.45 37.07
C GLU A 651 -6.01 -2.44 36.20
N ALA A 652 -6.71 -1.52 35.51
CA ALA A 652 -6.07 -0.43 34.77
C ALA A 652 -5.25 0.48 35.71
N THR A 653 -5.79 0.84 36.86
CA THR A 653 -5.07 1.66 37.88
C THR A 653 -3.84 0.93 38.39
N ARG A 654 -3.97 -0.36 38.73
CA ARG A 654 -2.86 -1.18 39.17
C ARG A 654 -1.72 -1.28 38.13
N LEU A 655 -2.07 -1.47 36.86
CA LEU A 655 -1.10 -1.52 35.76
C LEU A 655 -0.41 -0.15 35.56
N LEU A 656 -1.14 0.97 35.65
CA LEU A 656 -0.55 2.30 35.59
C LEU A 656 0.46 2.55 36.70
N GLU A 657 0.16 2.13 37.94
CA GLU A 657 1.08 2.24 39.05
C GLU A 657 2.33 1.38 38.86
N HIS A 658 2.15 0.16 38.33
CA HIS A 658 3.26 -0.75 38.01
C HIS A 658 4.14 -0.16 36.90
N LEU A 659 3.57 0.25 35.78
CA LEU A 659 4.31 0.87 34.67
C LEU A 659 5.12 2.09 35.14
N ARG A 660 4.54 2.94 35.97
CA ARG A 660 5.23 4.10 36.51
C ARG A 660 6.40 3.72 37.41
N ARG A 661 6.25 2.69 38.25
CA ARG A 661 7.25 2.30 39.25
C ARG A 661 8.41 1.52 38.61
N ASP A 662 8.08 0.54 37.77
CA ASP A 662 9.03 -0.46 37.28
C ASP A 662 9.54 -0.17 35.86
N HIS A 663 8.75 0.50 35.02
CA HIS A 663 9.07 0.84 33.62
C HIS A 663 9.15 2.35 33.32
N GLY A 664 9.07 3.21 34.34
CA GLY A 664 9.05 4.67 34.18
C GLY A 664 10.34 5.30 33.63
N ARG A 665 11.36 4.51 33.28
CA ARG A 665 12.60 4.95 32.61
C ARG A 665 12.79 4.36 31.21
N ASP A 666 11.94 3.43 30.82
CA ASP A 666 11.97 2.85 29.49
C ASP A 666 11.22 3.75 28.50
N GLN A 667 11.97 4.34 27.58
CA GLN A 667 11.41 5.29 26.61
C GLN A 667 10.38 4.66 25.68
N GLN A 668 10.52 3.39 25.30
CA GLN A 668 9.57 2.69 24.43
C GLN A 668 8.24 2.49 25.17
N VAL A 669 8.31 2.05 26.43
CA VAL A 669 7.12 1.87 27.28
C VAL A 669 6.43 3.21 27.55
N ILE A 670 7.19 4.28 27.83
CA ILE A 670 6.62 5.63 28.06
C ILE A 670 5.90 6.14 26.82
N GLN A 671 6.49 5.98 25.62
CA GLN A 671 5.88 6.40 24.37
C GLN A 671 4.59 5.61 24.09
N ALA A 672 4.63 4.29 24.19
CA ALA A 672 3.47 3.43 23.99
C ALA A 672 2.35 3.73 25.01
N LEU A 673 2.71 4.00 26.28
CA LEU A 673 1.77 4.41 27.30
C LEU A 673 1.10 5.74 26.99
N ALA A 674 1.88 6.73 26.50
CA ALA A 674 1.33 8.04 26.10
C ALA A 674 0.33 7.89 24.96
N GLU A 675 0.59 7.03 23.97
CA GLU A 675 -0.34 6.71 22.88
C GLU A 675 -1.66 6.14 23.40
N VAL A 676 -1.59 5.15 24.31
CA VAL A 676 -2.79 4.55 24.93
C VAL A 676 -3.62 5.57 25.71
N LEU A 677 -2.96 6.46 26.45
CA LEU A 677 -3.66 7.50 27.22
C LEU A 677 -4.31 8.56 26.32
N MET A 678 -3.63 8.95 25.22
CA MET A 678 -4.21 9.85 24.20
C MET A 678 -5.43 9.22 23.50
N GLU A 679 -5.35 7.94 23.12
CA GLU A 679 -6.48 7.20 22.57
C GLU A 679 -7.70 7.18 23.52
N ALA A 680 -7.43 7.14 24.82
CA ALA A 680 -8.46 7.19 25.87
C ALA A 680 -8.98 8.60 26.15
N GLY A 681 -8.51 9.62 25.42
CA GLY A 681 -8.94 11.01 25.58
C GLY A 681 -8.30 11.75 26.76
N VAL A 682 -7.20 11.25 27.30
CA VAL A 682 -6.46 11.92 28.37
C VAL A 682 -5.64 13.07 27.79
N ASP A 683 -5.90 14.29 28.18
CA ASP A 683 -5.13 15.48 27.78
C ASP A 683 -3.78 15.53 28.51
N LEU A 684 -2.77 14.89 27.92
CA LEU A 684 -1.42 14.84 28.46
C LEU A 684 -0.74 16.21 28.45
N GLU A 685 -1.01 17.07 27.46
CA GLU A 685 -0.44 18.43 27.36
C GLU A 685 -1.03 19.32 28.46
N GLY A 686 -2.33 19.28 28.69
CA GLY A 686 -2.99 19.99 29.78
C GLY A 686 -2.56 19.49 31.17
N MET A 687 -2.27 18.19 31.31
CA MET A 687 -1.71 17.63 32.55
C MET A 687 -0.25 18.05 32.78
N ALA A 688 0.59 18.04 31.76
CA ALA A 688 1.97 18.53 31.85
C ALA A 688 2.03 20.02 32.19
N ALA A 689 1.15 20.83 31.58
CA ALA A 689 1.01 22.26 31.92
C ALA A 689 0.56 22.50 33.36
N ARG A 690 -0.32 21.66 33.90
CA ARG A 690 -0.77 21.74 35.30
C ARG A 690 0.28 21.21 36.30
N ALA A 691 1.04 20.20 35.95
CA ALA A 691 2.12 19.63 36.77
C ALA A 691 3.37 20.54 36.79
N GLY A 692 3.57 21.35 35.76
CA GLY A 692 4.65 22.34 35.63
C GLY A 692 4.44 23.69 36.34
N GLY A 693 3.38 23.84 37.11
CA GLY A 693 3.02 25.07 37.84
C GLY A 693 3.90 25.40 39.06
N GLY A 694 5.21 25.22 38.96
CA GLY A 694 6.20 25.88 39.85
C GLY A 694 6.68 27.18 39.18
N PRO A 695 7.15 28.20 39.97
CA PRO A 695 7.48 29.51 39.42
C PRO A 695 8.54 29.43 38.33
N ALA A 696 8.28 30.09 37.24
CA ALA A 696 9.14 30.18 36.06
C ALA A 696 10.60 30.53 36.47
N SER A 697 11.49 29.55 36.46
CA SER A 697 12.92 29.81 36.49
C SER A 697 13.34 30.19 35.06
N ASN A 698 13.80 31.41 34.91
CA ASN A 698 14.49 31.94 33.74
C ASN A 698 15.73 31.10 33.45
N SER A 699 15.63 30.02 32.72
CA SER A 699 16.79 29.30 32.18
C SER A 699 16.94 29.68 30.69
N ARG A 700 17.94 30.53 30.47
CA ARG A 700 18.54 30.91 29.19
C ARG A 700 18.90 29.63 28.41
N PRO A 701 18.63 29.52 27.09
CA PRO A 701 19.06 28.34 26.31
C PRO A 701 20.57 28.23 26.33
N LEU A 702 21.06 27.07 26.70
CA LEU A 702 22.47 26.71 26.55
C LEU A 702 22.83 26.60 25.07
N PRO A 703 23.99 27.08 24.63
CA PRO A 703 24.43 26.92 23.25
C PRO A 703 24.74 25.45 22.97
N ALA A 704 24.26 24.96 21.81
CA ALA A 704 24.52 23.62 21.33
C ALA A 704 26.04 23.37 21.18
N SER A 705 26.51 22.27 21.75
CA SER A 705 27.90 21.78 21.56
C SER A 705 28.08 21.30 20.12
N PRO A 706 29.17 21.66 19.43
CA PRO A 706 29.47 21.15 18.12
C PRO A 706 30.15 19.78 18.22
N GLY A 707 29.56 18.75 17.64
CA GLY A 707 30.29 17.50 17.48
C GLY A 707 29.46 16.23 17.53
N ALA A 708 28.69 15.95 16.49
CA ALA A 708 28.50 14.63 15.90
C ALA A 708 27.86 14.86 14.52
N ALA A 709 28.65 14.68 13.47
CA ALA A 709 28.13 14.70 12.12
C ALA A 709 27.16 13.53 11.93
N PRO A 710 25.93 13.76 11.44
CA PRO A 710 25.08 12.67 11.04
C PRO A 710 25.67 12.02 9.78
N GLN A 711 25.89 10.72 9.83
CA GLN A 711 26.16 9.92 8.64
C GLN A 711 25.02 10.17 7.64
N ALA A 712 25.36 10.61 6.46
CA ALA A 712 24.43 10.87 5.39
C ALA A 712 23.83 9.55 4.92
N ALA A 713 22.63 9.24 5.44
CA ALA A 713 21.72 8.30 4.78
C ALA A 713 21.34 8.96 3.44
N GLY A 714 21.73 8.33 2.35
CA GLY A 714 21.39 8.79 1.01
C GLY A 714 19.88 8.91 0.88
N LYS A 715 19.38 10.13 0.73
CA LYS A 715 17.96 10.37 0.48
C LYS A 715 17.57 9.74 -0.86
N LEU A 716 16.89 8.61 -0.81
CA LEU A 716 16.21 8.05 -1.96
C LEU A 716 15.15 9.09 -2.43
N TRP A 717 15.13 9.34 -3.73
CA TRP A 717 14.15 10.22 -4.36
C TRP A 717 12.76 9.56 -4.34
N THR A 718 11.75 10.25 -3.80
CA THR A 718 10.35 9.82 -3.82
C THR A 718 9.53 10.75 -4.72
N PRO A 719 8.94 10.27 -5.83
CA PRO A 719 7.94 11.05 -6.57
C PRO A 719 6.63 11.07 -5.79
N GLY A 720 6.10 12.25 -5.53
CA GLY A 720 4.70 12.41 -5.15
C GLY A 720 4.34 12.56 -3.67
N GLY A 721 5.24 12.98 -2.79
CA GLY A 721 4.85 13.53 -1.50
C GLY A 721 4.40 14.98 -1.64
N SER A 722 3.11 15.25 -1.55
CA SER A 722 2.58 16.62 -1.49
C SER A 722 2.87 17.23 -0.13
N GLU A 723 3.99 17.92 0.02
CA GLU A 723 4.15 18.91 1.08
C GLU A 723 3.41 20.20 0.69
N PRO A 724 2.67 20.85 1.62
CA PRO A 724 2.01 22.12 1.34
C PRO A 724 3.06 23.21 1.12
N ALA A 725 2.94 23.94 0.01
CA ALA A 725 3.78 25.08 -0.31
C ALA A 725 3.68 26.14 0.80
N ALA A 726 4.79 26.44 1.45
CA ALA A 726 4.94 27.59 2.34
C ALA A 726 4.76 28.86 1.51
N GLY A 727 3.66 29.58 1.73
CA GLY A 727 3.35 30.84 1.09
C GLY A 727 4.37 31.92 1.47
N GLY A 728 5.18 32.32 0.50
CA GLY A 728 6.00 33.52 0.60
C GLY A 728 5.14 34.78 0.37
N GLU A 729 4.96 35.57 1.38
CA GLU A 729 4.38 36.92 1.29
C GLU A 729 5.22 37.81 0.36
N LYS A 730 4.69 38.17 -0.79
CA LYS A 730 5.15 39.33 -1.57
C LYS A 730 4.34 40.55 -1.16
N LYS A 731 4.96 41.42 -0.36
CA LYS A 731 4.47 42.80 -0.19
C LYS A 731 4.55 43.52 -1.54
N ILE A 732 3.40 43.88 -2.08
CA ILE A 732 3.29 44.82 -3.19
C ILE A 732 3.15 46.21 -2.56
N ASN A 733 4.21 47.03 -2.70
CA ASN A 733 4.11 48.47 -2.45
C ASN A 733 3.45 49.13 -3.64
N ALA A 734 2.37 49.87 -3.32
CA ALA A 734 1.69 50.75 -4.26
C ALA A 734 2.55 51.97 -4.57
N ARG A 735 2.77 52.22 -5.86
CA ARG A 735 2.69 53.54 -6.50
C ARG A 735 2.33 53.35 -7.96
#